data_48bbdf1fd4f7a5c1e28c22c063597801
#
_entry.id   48bbdf1fd4f7a5c1e28c22c063597801
#
_cell.length_a   1.000
_cell.length_b   1.000
_cell.length_c   1.000
_cell.angle_alpha   90.00
_cell.angle_beta   90.00
_cell.angle_gamma   90.00
#
_symmetry.space_group_name_H-M   'P 1'
#
loop_
_entity.id
_entity.type
_entity.pdbx_description
1 polymer ?
#
loop_
_entity_poly.entity_id
_entity_poly.type
_entity_poly.pdbx_seq_one_letter_code
_entity_poly.pdbx_strand_id
1 'polypeptide(L)'
;MKEYTRTISRVLSLLLAGCILRSSLCMPVSANLNTTIQEEAAPQKVEKQSAESDFEQPYFSGGKSMNAVVVESMNNLTYPASPQTGYWQLRHEAKKIVDVAADYGMDTLFYPVTPELAAMYPSRYLPQSRYLVEQTGQSSIKNPLKSLVKQATEEGMDVCAVISPFEMGSTDYNSSQKTLAALHPELTLQTQGSVVLDLNQEEAQKLIGNIARELTIDYRIGGIALDLRSCIRDGRIQLDSIRSTIDSVVQQVRKQSSILRIGLILPAEMVQGNSLQTEFLRQLMHDGTVNFLLVDSRQKVGDGSYTDTIRLWKEMLKTQGEQMELFAWQDASRIYSPLSEPAFYSDQEELIFRAFSNQIDQLNGSVIDSLRSIQLSPSLSDALSTRQNTSGWYLDTALQQPDSLTIGNPEELSYSSEDSYLITGWCDPTIPLLLNDQNYDGRYGEISDDGYFALQVPLKMGSNRYVFSQNARTRSVSIIRSADASAENTLSPISEIIPESAYPANNEPVSILNPVILSCMAPSGAQVSAELNGHLYTLTQQDPSIRPGYPALFSATAQLVEAETLQISRLGPVSYTMVYDGQLRLQTSLGELVQIGSQQDLAIQTTDPLTAVFADPSEKKLLYALPQGTKDYVTSSTDEYYYLYSGGCIRKKAARILTRKTDIYTLSKKISNVVIQSTSRGEYITFVGGKGLPCTVSYDANEHTVSLRLSHVTNMNRQLDYLSSDIFSDIEVQQQENDILVTLPLKEGMPFYGYQVTFNGENIVVYFRSHLSSDAKQTQQPLKGLNIVIDAGHGGQDIGSDSLLGNQSTDEEQLNLLMARALYDRLRILGANVFLTRSGHETMAGLDRIMFAQYREADLFLSFHHCADEPGISIQYNDSFSKNFAEQISDALSARLDVPQNSVTLANTYSQGVSFCPSLTVQTGNLLDPSDYSRLVKPVNIYRTAYQMGQTLEEFVRSTNEQYTKASLIQQEVASKENKDDFSANSVIKKGTL
;
A
#
# COMPACT_ATOMS: atom_id res chain seq x y z
N MET A 1 -13.73 -32.64 38.41
CA MET A 1 -13.30 -31.51 37.55
C MET A 1 -11.96 -30.85 37.93
N LYS A 2 -11.49 -30.89 39.18
CA LYS A 2 -10.19 -30.31 39.57
C LYS A 2 -8.96 -31.19 39.27
N GLU A 3 -9.13 -32.50 39.06
CA GLU A 3 -8.01 -33.37 38.65
C GLU A 3 -7.78 -33.44 37.15
N TYR A 4 -8.79 -33.23 36.33
CA TYR A 4 -8.65 -33.21 34.86
C TYR A 4 -7.88 -31.97 34.34
N THR A 5 -7.98 -30.85 35.02
CA THR A 5 -7.26 -29.62 34.65
C THR A 5 -5.76 -29.66 34.98
N ARG A 6 -5.35 -30.46 35.97
CA ARG A 6 -3.92 -30.64 36.32
C ARG A 6 -3.19 -31.61 35.36
N THR A 7 -3.89 -32.53 34.75
CA THR A 7 -3.32 -33.49 33.80
C THR A 7 -3.08 -32.86 32.42
N ILE A 8 -4.00 -31.96 31.96
CA ILE A 8 -3.87 -31.22 30.69
C ILE A 8 -2.74 -30.19 30.76
N SER A 9 -2.56 -29.52 31.88
CA SER A 9 -1.45 -28.59 32.10
C SER A 9 -0.07 -29.26 32.08
N ARG A 10 0.07 -30.50 32.57
CA ARG A 10 1.32 -31.27 32.54
C ARG A 10 1.64 -31.85 31.16
N VAL A 11 0.64 -32.17 30.36
CA VAL A 11 0.84 -32.68 28.99
C VAL A 11 1.20 -31.53 28.04
N LEU A 12 0.62 -30.30 28.21
CA LEU A 12 1.03 -29.12 27.44
C LEU A 12 2.47 -28.68 27.78
N SER A 13 2.89 -28.77 29.04
CA SER A 13 4.24 -28.39 29.46
C SER A 13 5.32 -29.38 28.93
N LEU A 14 4.97 -30.63 28.74
CA LEU A 14 5.86 -31.64 28.15
C LEU A 14 5.94 -31.55 26.63
N LEU A 15 4.90 -31.08 25.95
CA LEU A 15 4.92 -30.83 24.48
C LEU A 15 5.70 -29.58 24.12
N LEU A 16 5.68 -28.53 24.96
CA LEU A 16 6.51 -27.32 24.75
C LEU A 16 8.01 -27.58 25.02
N ALA A 17 8.35 -28.44 25.99
CA ALA A 17 9.75 -28.86 26.25
C ALA A 17 10.32 -29.73 25.12
N GLY A 18 9.49 -30.49 24.41
CA GLY A 18 9.89 -31.34 23.29
C GLY A 18 10.21 -30.56 21.99
N CYS A 19 9.64 -29.37 21.80
CA CYS A 19 9.88 -28.54 20.62
C CYS A 19 11.17 -27.70 20.74
N ILE A 20 11.67 -27.45 21.93
CA ILE A 20 12.90 -26.65 22.16
C ILE A 20 14.17 -27.49 22.00
N LEU A 21 14.10 -28.83 22.06
CA LEU A 21 15.25 -29.74 22.00
C LEU A 21 15.55 -30.32 20.60
N ARG A 22 14.85 -29.89 19.55
CA ARG A 22 15.08 -30.36 18.16
C ARG A 22 15.75 -29.36 17.21
N SER A 23 16.17 -28.22 17.68
CA SER A 23 16.82 -27.17 16.84
C SER A 23 18.34 -27.04 17.06
N SER A 24 19.00 -28.03 17.67
CA SER A 24 20.44 -27.95 17.91
C SER A 24 21.15 -29.25 17.46
N LEU A 25 21.21 -29.47 16.15
CA LEU A 25 22.15 -30.45 15.55
C LEU A 25 22.21 -30.21 14.02
N CYS A 26 23.01 -29.24 13.60
CA CYS A 26 23.67 -29.23 12.31
C CYS A 26 25.11 -28.75 12.52
N MET A 27 26.05 -29.65 12.35
CA MET A 27 27.49 -29.35 12.39
C MET A 27 27.95 -28.70 11.09
N PRO A 28 28.92 -27.76 11.14
CA PRO A 28 29.51 -27.18 9.94
C PRO A 28 30.71 -28.03 9.44
N VAL A 29 30.80 -28.11 8.13
CA VAL A 29 32.00 -28.61 7.42
C VAL A 29 33.00 -27.46 7.34
N SER A 30 34.20 -27.71 7.86
CA SER A 30 35.32 -26.77 7.84
C SER A 30 36.01 -26.71 6.47
N ALA A 31 36.22 -25.53 5.96
CA ALA A 31 37.23 -25.22 4.94
C ALA A 31 38.19 -24.18 5.50
N ASN A 32 39.46 -24.54 5.62
CA ASN A 32 40.57 -23.69 6.03
C ASN A 32 40.85 -22.59 4.99
N LEU A 33 40.95 -21.35 5.42
CA LEU A 33 41.73 -20.30 4.78
C LEU A 33 42.36 -19.43 5.84
N ASN A 34 43.67 -19.52 5.97
CA ASN A 34 44.49 -18.65 6.79
C ASN A 34 44.46 -17.23 6.27
N THR A 35 43.98 -16.28 7.09
CA THR A 35 44.37 -14.88 7.02
C THR A 35 44.47 -14.32 8.44
N THR A 36 45.63 -13.80 8.73
CA THR A 36 46.03 -13.13 9.97
C THR A 36 45.04 -12.01 10.36
N ILE A 37 44.37 -12.14 11.49
CA ILE A 37 43.57 -11.08 12.10
C ILE A 37 44.33 -10.56 13.33
N GLN A 38 44.56 -9.24 13.38
CA GLN A 38 45.03 -8.51 14.55
C GLN A 38 43.98 -8.65 15.67
N GLU A 39 44.45 -8.88 16.88
CA GLU A 39 43.64 -8.92 18.09
C GLU A 39 42.98 -7.55 18.31
N GLU A 40 41.66 -7.47 18.20
CA GLU A 40 40.86 -6.42 18.81
C GLU A 40 40.48 -6.83 20.24
N ALA A 41 40.74 -5.93 21.16
CA ALA A 41 40.55 -6.10 22.58
C ALA A 41 39.06 -6.36 22.92
N ALA A 42 38.79 -7.24 23.87
CA ALA A 42 37.50 -7.53 24.44
C ALA A 42 36.82 -6.26 25.01
N PRO A 43 35.47 -6.12 24.89
CA PRO A 43 34.78 -4.97 25.44
C PRO A 43 34.86 -4.98 26.97
N GLN A 44 35.45 -3.94 27.51
CA GLN A 44 35.47 -3.67 28.96
C GLN A 44 34.02 -3.46 29.44
N LYS A 45 33.66 -4.14 30.53
CA LYS A 45 32.45 -3.85 31.29
C LYS A 45 32.44 -2.37 31.67
N VAL A 46 31.53 -1.61 31.11
CA VAL A 46 31.26 -0.24 31.56
C VAL A 46 30.54 -0.37 32.90
N GLU A 47 31.25 -0.01 33.97
CA GLU A 47 30.64 0.26 35.27
C GLU A 47 29.66 1.41 35.11
N LYS A 48 28.44 1.24 35.64
CA LYS A 48 27.45 2.31 35.76
C LYS A 48 28.03 3.43 36.63
N GLN A 49 28.57 4.44 36.00
CA GLN A 49 28.85 5.70 36.68
C GLN A 49 27.52 6.38 37.05
N SER A 50 27.48 6.93 38.25
CA SER A 50 26.34 7.59 38.87
C SER A 50 25.70 8.66 37.96
N ALA A 51 24.39 8.66 37.89
CA ALA A 51 23.54 9.48 37.02
C ALA A 51 23.48 10.97 37.41
N GLU A 52 24.60 11.62 37.69
CA GLU A 52 24.61 13.05 38.07
C GLU A 52 25.36 13.98 37.09
N SER A 53 25.92 13.47 35.98
CA SER A 53 26.70 14.31 35.07
C SER A 53 26.20 14.44 33.63
N ASP A 54 25.10 13.78 33.24
CA ASP A 54 24.63 13.81 31.85
C ASP A 54 23.59 14.92 31.58
N PHE A 55 23.90 16.15 31.99
CA PHE A 55 23.01 17.30 31.79
C PHE A 55 23.18 18.01 30.43
N GLU A 56 24.05 17.55 29.55
CA GLU A 56 24.47 18.33 28.37
C GLU A 56 23.94 17.86 27.01
N GLN A 57 23.00 16.92 26.90
CA GLN A 57 22.44 16.61 25.59
C GLN A 57 21.29 17.53 25.26
N PRO A 58 21.34 18.21 24.10
CA PRO A 58 20.23 19.02 23.64
C PRO A 58 19.03 18.11 23.35
N TYR A 59 17.88 18.57 23.79
CA TYR A 59 16.64 17.84 23.75
C TYR A 59 16.21 17.46 22.34
N PHE A 60 16.15 18.38 21.44
CA PHE A 60 15.95 18.09 20.03
C PHE A 60 17.29 18.19 19.31
N SER A 61 17.85 17.07 18.89
CA SER A 61 19.00 17.08 17.98
C SER A 61 18.50 17.58 16.61
N GLY A 62 19.12 18.63 16.08
CA GLY A 62 18.75 19.17 14.79
C GLY A 62 18.63 18.08 13.71
N GLY A 63 17.51 18.06 13.00
CA GLY A 63 17.23 17.12 11.92
C GLY A 63 16.39 15.89 12.28
N LYS A 64 16.01 15.66 13.53
CA LYS A 64 15.01 14.62 13.86
C LYS A 64 13.59 15.16 13.74
N SER A 65 12.74 14.43 13.02
CA SER A 65 11.29 14.65 13.05
C SER A 65 10.78 14.39 14.47
N MET A 66 9.96 15.30 15.01
CA MET A 66 9.30 15.12 16.31
C MET A 66 7.92 14.50 16.13
N ASN A 67 7.66 13.37 16.79
CA ASN A 67 6.36 12.75 16.91
C ASN A 67 5.88 12.91 18.36
N ALA A 68 4.95 13.82 18.58
CA ALA A 68 4.57 14.17 19.94
C ALA A 68 3.08 14.02 20.20
N VAL A 69 2.73 13.85 21.46
CA VAL A 69 1.36 13.76 21.93
C VAL A 69 1.14 14.59 23.20
N VAL A 70 -0.03 15.20 23.33
CA VAL A 70 -0.42 15.93 24.51
C VAL A 70 -0.97 14.98 25.57
N VAL A 71 -0.47 15.10 26.79
CA VAL A 71 -0.96 14.42 28.00
C VAL A 71 -1.79 15.42 28.79
N GLU A 72 -3.10 15.39 28.64
CA GLU A 72 -4.00 16.39 29.20
C GLU A 72 -4.03 16.34 30.73
N SER A 73 -3.82 17.51 31.38
CA SER A 73 -3.90 17.67 32.82
C SER A 73 -5.26 18.27 33.29
N MET A 74 -5.90 19.08 32.42
CA MET A 74 -7.15 19.74 32.71
C MET A 74 -8.29 18.70 32.88
N ASN A 75 -9.17 18.93 33.85
CA ASN A 75 -10.30 18.06 34.17
C ASN A 75 -9.91 16.59 34.50
N ASN A 76 -8.65 16.32 34.80
CA ASN A 76 -8.12 14.98 35.05
C ASN A 76 -8.44 13.99 33.91
N LEU A 77 -8.37 14.49 32.67
CA LEU A 77 -8.74 13.69 31.50
C LEU A 77 -7.71 12.59 31.20
N THR A 78 -6.43 12.87 31.40
CA THR A 78 -5.35 11.90 31.16
C THR A 78 -4.46 11.73 32.40
N TYR A 79 -3.85 12.82 32.94
CA TYR A 79 -2.87 12.70 34.02
C TYR A 79 -2.76 13.96 34.88
N PRO A 80 -2.89 13.84 36.23
CA PRO A 80 -3.30 12.63 36.94
C PRO A 80 -4.76 12.29 36.72
N ALA A 81 -5.14 11.04 36.87
CA ALA A 81 -6.53 10.58 36.65
C ALA A 81 -7.50 11.14 37.70
N SER A 82 -7.04 11.61 38.85
CA SER A 82 -7.84 12.21 39.93
C SER A 82 -7.00 13.11 40.82
N PRO A 83 -7.58 14.19 41.41
CA PRO A 83 -6.92 14.97 42.47
C PRO A 83 -6.55 14.12 43.70
N GLN A 84 -7.21 12.99 43.90
CA GLN A 84 -6.98 12.09 45.04
C GLN A 84 -5.85 11.07 44.77
N THR A 85 -5.36 10.99 43.54
CA THR A 85 -4.27 10.06 43.16
C THR A 85 -3.06 10.18 44.09
N GLY A 86 -2.68 9.08 44.75
CA GLY A 86 -1.55 9.02 45.68
C GLY A 86 -0.18 8.98 44.97
N TYR A 87 0.90 9.20 45.73
CA TYR A 87 2.26 9.27 45.16
C TYR A 87 2.65 8.05 44.34
N TRP A 88 2.44 6.84 44.81
CA TRP A 88 2.76 5.61 44.12
C TRP A 88 1.90 5.39 42.85
N GLN A 89 0.65 5.78 42.96
CA GLN A 89 -0.27 5.70 41.84
C GLN A 89 0.09 6.70 40.72
N LEU A 90 0.49 7.93 41.06
CA LEU A 90 1.02 8.89 40.08
C LEU A 90 2.18 8.32 39.27
N ARG A 91 3.10 7.62 39.92
CA ARG A 91 4.22 7.00 39.23
C ARG A 91 3.78 5.86 38.31
N HIS A 92 2.82 5.06 38.74
CA HIS A 92 2.27 3.97 37.95
C HIS A 92 1.47 4.50 36.73
N GLU A 93 0.67 5.54 36.92
CA GLU A 93 -0.05 6.23 35.85
C GLU A 93 0.93 6.82 34.83
N ALA A 94 1.99 7.52 35.30
CA ALA A 94 3.02 8.06 34.41
C ALA A 94 3.70 6.99 33.57
N LYS A 95 4.06 5.83 34.18
CA LYS A 95 4.64 4.72 33.44
C LYS A 95 3.70 4.21 32.36
N LYS A 96 2.43 3.97 32.69
CA LYS A 96 1.44 3.49 31.72
C LYS A 96 1.24 4.48 30.55
N ILE A 97 1.27 5.77 30.81
CA ILE A 97 1.17 6.82 29.79
C ILE A 97 2.36 6.78 28.85
N VAL A 98 3.56 6.66 29.41
CA VAL A 98 4.80 6.57 28.63
C VAL A 98 4.82 5.30 27.79
N ASP A 99 4.49 4.14 28.38
CA ASP A 99 4.43 2.86 27.66
C ASP A 99 3.45 2.96 26.46
N VAL A 100 2.25 3.50 26.67
CA VAL A 100 1.24 3.67 25.61
C VAL A 100 1.70 4.67 24.52
N ALA A 101 2.34 5.77 24.92
CA ALA A 101 2.86 6.74 23.96
C ALA A 101 4.00 6.13 23.12
N ALA A 102 4.85 5.31 23.72
CA ALA A 102 5.90 4.56 23.03
C ALA A 102 5.31 3.56 22.02
N ASP A 103 4.23 2.85 22.40
CA ASP A 103 3.51 1.93 21.51
C ASP A 103 2.93 2.63 20.26
N TYR A 104 2.66 3.93 20.34
CA TYR A 104 2.23 4.75 19.20
C TYR A 104 3.38 5.44 18.45
N GLY A 105 4.64 5.12 18.80
CA GLY A 105 5.83 5.70 18.17
C GLY A 105 6.05 7.17 18.49
N MET A 106 5.53 7.64 19.63
CA MET A 106 5.81 8.99 20.12
C MET A 106 7.19 9.05 20.76
N ASP A 107 7.90 10.14 20.52
CA ASP A 107 9.21 10.42 21.11
C ASP A 107 9.16 11.57 22.15
N THR A 108 8.03 12.29 22.18
CA THR A 108 7.86 13.51 22.97
C THR A 108 6.46 13.60 23.58
N LEU A 109 6.40 13.98 24.85
CA LEU A 109 5.16 14.25 25.58
C LEU A 109 5.01 15.75 25.85
N PHE A 110 3.96 16.37 25.34
CA PHE A 110 3.57 17.74 25.71
C PHE A 110 2.66 17.69 26.94
N TYR A 111 3.10 18.30 28.05
CA TYR A 111 2.34 18.28 29.29
C TYR A 111 1.96 19.71 29.72
N PRO A 112 0.65 20.07 29.69
CA PRO A 112 0.18 21.34 30.22
C PRO A 112 0.40 21.42 31.74
N VAL A 113 1.38 22.26 32.15
CA VAL A 113 1.80 22.38 33.54
C VAL A 113 1.10 23.50 34.32
N THR A 114 0.36 24.38 33.61
CA THR A 114 -0.32 25.54 34.19
C THR A 114 -1.78 25.67 33.75
N PRO A 115 -2.61 24.58 33.85
CA PRO A 115 -4.04 24.68 33.52
C PRO A 115 -4.70 25.74 34.40
N GLU A 116 -5.47 26.66 33.81
CA GLU A 116 -6.11 27.78 34.53
C GLU A 116 -5.14 28.64 35.37
N LEU A 117 -3.88 28.75 34.90
CA LEU A 117 -2.77 29.39 35.64
C LEU A 117 -2.62 28.89 37.10
N ALA A 118 -2.81 27.61 37.29
CA ALA A 118 -2.57 26.87 38.52
C ALA A 118 -1.62 25.69 38.26
N ALA A 119 -0.60 25.50 39.11
CA ALA A 119 0.48 24.57 38.84
C ALA A 119 0.11 23.09 39.04
N MET A 120 0.54 22.24 38.11
CA MET A 120 0.51 20.77 38.22
C MET A 120 1.77 20.21 38.90
N TYR A 121 2.49 21.04 39.63
CA TYR A 121 3.74 20.74 40.36
C TYR A 121 3.86 21.67 41.56
N PRO A 122 4.73 21.40 42.55
CA PRO A 122 5.04 22.37 43.62
C PRO A 122 5.71 23.62 43.05
N SER A 123 4.98 24.73 42.94
CA SER A 123 5.46 26.00 42.38
C SER A 123 5.61 27.04 43.48
N ARG A 124 6.64 27.95 43.31
CA ARG A 124 6.84 29.14 44.12
C ARG A 124 5.99 30.33 43.70
N TYR A 125 5.45 30.29 42.46
CA TYR A 125 4.78 31.43 41.82
C TYR A 125 3.30 31.24 41.63
N LEU A 126 2.86 29.96 41.50
CA LEU A 126 1.49 29.61 41.24
C LEU A 126 0.86 28.79 42.39
N PRO A 127 -0.45 28.97 42.65
CA PRO A 127 -1.19 28.04 43.48
C PRO A 127 -1.26 26.66 42.82
N GLN A 128 -1.31 25.58 43.59
CA GLN A 128 -1.49 24.25 43.05
C GLN A 128 -2.90 24.10 42.43
N SER A 129 -2.97 23.43 41.30
CA SER A 129 -4.20 23.23 40.54
C SER A 129 -5.21 22.33 41.26
N ARG A 130 -6.48 22.65 41.12
CA ARG A 130 -7.59 21.78 41.58
C ARG A 130 -7.59 20.38 40.95
N TYR A 131 -6.91 20.22 39.84
CA TYR A 131 -6.70 18.92 39.18
C TYR A 131 -5.59 18.07 39.85
N LEU A 132 -4.81 18.68 40.75
CA LEU A 132 -3.78 18.03 41.54
C LEU A 132 -4.17 17.88 43.01
N VAL A 133 -4.97 18.84 43.51
CA VAL A 133 -5.47 18.88 44.88
C VAL A 133 -6.97 19.13 44.83
N GLU A 134 -7.72 18.75 45.89
CA GLU A 134 -9.18 18.91 45.89
C GLU A 134 -9.68 20.35 45.75
N GLN A 135 -8.86 21.29 46.24
CA GLN A 135 -9.15 22.74 46.15
C GLN A 135 -7.89 23.49 45.74
N THR A 136 -8.00 24.39 44.79
CA THR A 136 -6.88 25.21 44.34
C THR A 136 -6.22 25.96 45.49
N GLY A 137 -4.90 25.87 45.55
CA GLY A 137 -4.09 26.54 46.63
C GLY A 137 -3.92 25.73 47.92
N GLN A 138 -4.45 24.48 47.95
CA GLN A 138 -4.00 23.56 49.04
C GLN A 138 -2.56 23.10 48.73
N SER A 139 -1.77 22.95 49.82
CA SER A 139 -0.42 22.44 49.70
C SER A 139 -0.40 20.93 49.59
N SER A 140 0.31 20.42 48.60
CA SER A 140 0.54 18.97 48.41
C SER A 140 2.00 18.72 48.01
N ILE A 141 2.53 17.57 48.42
CA ILE A 141 3.85 17.07 48.02
C ILE A 141 3.79 16.33 46.68
N LYS A 142 2.57 16.19 46.07
CA LYS A 142 2.36 15.52 44.81
C LYS A 142 3.06 16.29 43.69
N ASN A 143 3.80 15.56 42.84
CA ASN A 143 4.54 16.13 41.73
C ASN A 143 4.40 15.22 40.48
N PRO A 144 3.28 15.34 39.74
CA PRO A 144 3.07 14.55 38.53
C PRO A 144 4.12 14.86 37.46
N LEU A 145 4.52 16.12 37.27
CA LEU A 145 5.55 16.50 36.31
C LEU A 145 6.85 15.73 36.55
N LYS A 146 7.32 15.67 37.80
CA LYS A 146 8.54 14.92 38.15
C LYS A 146 8.39 13.43 37.86
N SER A 147 7.23 12.85 38.15
CA SER A 147 6.97 11.43 37.87
C SER A 147 6.95 11.15 36.38
N LEU A 148 6.30 12.02 35.56
CA LEU A 148 6.21 11.89 34.11
C LEU A 148 7.61 12.02 33.46
N VAL A 149 8.36 13.07 33.81
CA VAL A 149 9.71 13.30 33.29
C VAL A 149 10.62 12.11 33.59
N LYS A 150 10.56 11.57 34.82
CA LYS A 150 11.38 10.40 35.18
C LYS A 150 11.06 9.18 34.33
N GLN A 151 9.77 8.84 34.15
CA GLN A 151 9.39 7.67 33.39
C GLN A 151 9.67 7.87 31.89
N ALA A 152 9.42 9.05 31.34
CA ALA A 152 9.75 9.39 29.96
C ALA A 152 11.26 9.25 29.67
N THR A 153 12.11 9.79 30.56
CA THR A 153 13.58 9.69 30.42
C THR A 153 14.05 8.22 30.48
N GLU A 154 13.43 7.38 31.32
CA GLU A 154 13.76 5.95 31.42
C GLU A 154 13.48 5.20 30.10
N GLU A 155 12.50 5.65 29.29
CA GLU A 155 12.13 5.09 27.97
C GLU A 155 12.74 5.87 26.78
N GLY A 156 13.63 6.85 27.04
CA GLY A 156 14.26 7.67 26.00
C GLY A 156 13.34 8.70 25.34
N MET A 157 12.21 9.00 25.98
CA MET A 157 11.25 10.02 25.56
C MET A 157 11.48 11.33 26.31
N ASP A 158 11.06 12.40 25.68
CA ASP A 158 11.20 13.73 26.23
C ASP A 158 9.86 14.33 26.70
N VAL A 159 9.92 15.28 27.63
CA VAL A 159 8.76 16.02 28.13
C VAL A 159 8.92 17.51 27.85
N CYS A 160 7.99 18.07 27.06
CA CYS A 160 7.85 19.51 26.85
C CYS A 160 6.78 20.08 27.79
N ALA A 161 7.15 20.99 28.65
CA ALA A 161 6.22 21.65 29.56
C ALA A 161 5.45 22.77 28.81
N VAL A 162 4.11 22.67 28.77
CA VAL A 162 3.27 23.69 28.14
C VAL A 162 2.78 24.69 29.18
N ILE A 163 3.08 25.95 28.97
CA ILE A 163 2.61 27.08 29.75
C ILE A 163 1.50 27.79 28.98
N SER A 164 0.29 27.83 29.53
CA SER A 164 -0.86 28.60 28.97
C SER A 164 -0.96 29.90 29.77
N PRO A 165 -0.45 31.02 29.23
CA PRO A 165 -0.28 32.24 30.02
C PRO A 165 -1.53 33.14 30.07
N PHE A 166 -2.71 32.68 29.70
CA PHE A 166 -3.85 33.56 29.49
C PHE A 166 -5.04 33.20 30.38
N GLU A 167 -5.60 32.02 30.31
CA GLU A 167 -6.82 31.64 31.02
C GLU A 167 -6.57 31.37 32.51
N MET A 168 -7.38 31.97 33.39
CA MET A 168 -7.32 31.84 34.84
C MET A 168 -8.54 31.13 35.45
N GLY A 169 -9.42 30.60 34.58
CA GLY A 169 -10.64 29.86 34.99
C GLY A 169 -11.93 30.68 34.94
N SER A 170 -13.01 30.15 35.51
CA SER A 170 -14.35 30.77 35.51
C SER A 170 -14.54 31.81 36.61
N THR A 171 -15.40 32.80 36.37
CA THR A 171 -15.85 33.80 37.37
C THR A 171 -16.69 33.18 38.47
N ASP A 172 -17.22 31.97 38.32
CA ASP A 172 -18.13 31.31 39.24
C ASP A 172 -17.42 30.63 40.44
N TYR A 173 -16.11 30.85 40.59
CA TYR A 173 -15.35 30.32 41.73
C TYR A 173 -15.72 30.99 43.03
N ASN A 174 -16.10 30.19 44.04
CA ASN A 174 -16.31 30.69 45.40
C ASN A 174 -15.08 31.44 45.92
N SER A 175 -15.28 32.58 46.52
CA SER A 175 -14.22 33.46 47.06
C SER A 175 -13.32 32.79 48.13
N SER A 176 -13.56 31.54 48.49
CA SER A 176 -12.71 30.74 49.42
C SER A 176 -11.55 30.03 48.72
N GLN A 177 -11.51 30.00 47.39
CA GLN A 177 -10.42 29.35 46.65
C GLN A 177 -9.25 30.35 46.45
N LYS A 178 -8.03 29.94 46.79
CA LYS A 178 -6.82 30.72 46.59
C LYS A 178 -6.34 30.59 45.15
N THR A 179 -7.10 31.08 44.21
CA THR A 179 -6.72 31.14 42.79
C THR A 179 -5.78 32.31 42.56
N LEU A 180 -4.99 32.28 41.45
CA LEU A 180 -4.07 33.39 41.11
C LEU A 180 -4.91 34.67 40.93
N ALA A 181 -6.06 34.63 40.32
CA ALA A 181 -6.98 35.75 40.18
C ALA A 181 -7.46 36.35 41.49
N ALA A 182 -7.65 35.50 42.53
CA ALA A 182 -8.03 35.95 43.85
C ALA A 182 -6.81 36.52 44.63
N LEU A 183 -5.59 36.04 44.38
CA LEU A 183 -4.38 36.51 44.99
C LEU A 183 -3.84 37.82 44.34
N HIS A 184 -4.07 37.98 43.05
CA HIS A 184 -3.57 39.12 42.24
C HIS A 184 -4.69 39.67 41.33
N PRO A 185 -5.78 40.24 41.89
CA PRO A 185 -6.86 40.78 41.09
C PRO A 185 -6.43 41.93 40.18
N GLU A 186 -5.38 42.64 40.55
CA GLU A 186 -4.76 43.73 39.79
C GLU A 186 -4.16 43.27 38.45
N LEU A 187 -3.81 41.99 38.32
CA LEU A 187 -3.23 41.41 37.09
C LEU A 187 -4.28 40.77 36.18
N THR A 188 -5.56 41.02 36.42
CA THR A 188 -6.66 40.33 35.71
C THR A 188 -7.48 41.22 34.80
N LEU A 189 -7.91 40.64 33.67
CA LEU A 189 -9.01 41.16 32.85
C LEU A 189 -10.24 40.27 33.00
N GLN A 190 -11.35 40.86 33.33
CA GLN A 190 -12.62 40.10 33.43
C GLN A 190 -13.37 40.14 32.09
N THR A 191 -13.98 39.00 31.75
CA THR A 191 -14.89 38.81 30.62
C THR A 191 -16.23 38.33 31.06
N GLN A 192 -17.21 38.26 30.14
CA GLN A 192 -18.48 37.57 30.46
C GLN A 192 -18.22 36.06 30.60
N GLY A 193 -17.99 35.60 31.86
CA GLY A 193 -17.85 34.17 32.19
C GLY A 193 -16.42 33.65 32.43
N SER A 194 -15.36 34.41 32.14
CA SER A 194 -13.97 33.99 32.38
C SER A 194 -13.09 35.12 32.92
N VAL A 195 -12.03 34.76 33.63
CA VAL A 195 -10.96 35.63 34.09
C VAL A 195 -9.70 35.28 33.35
N VAL A 196 -8.97 36.27 32.83
CA VAL A 196 -7.73 36.08 32.08
C VAL A 196 -6.64 36.99 32.64
N LEU A 197 -5.36 36.58 32.46
CA LEU A 197 -4.21 37.35 32.86
C LEU A 197 -4.01 38.52 31.90
N ASP A 198 -3.81 39.72 32.46
CA ASP A 198 -3.53 40.93 31.66
C ASP A 198 -2.05 41.02 31.28
N LEU A 199 -1.66 40.36 30.19
CA LEU A 199 -0.31 40.41 29.67
C LEU A 199 0.12 41.81 29.16
N ASN A 200 -0.75 42.79 29.11
CA ASN A 200 -0.35 44.17 28.85
C ASN A 200 0.42 44.79 30.03
N GLN A 201 0.43 44.13 31.21
CA GLN A 201 1.13 44.57 32.38
C GLN A 201 2.50 43.85 32.50
N GLU A 202 3.55 44.62 32.78
CA GLU A 202 4.92 44.10 32.89
C GLU A 202 5.07 43.06 34.01
N GLU A 203 4.35 43.20 35.12
CA GLU A 203 4.30 42.25 36.22
C GLU A 203 3.77 40.89 35.79
N ALA A 204 2.73 40.85 34.97
CA ALA A 204 2.20 39.61 34.41
C ALA A 204 3.20 38.93 33.46
N GLN A 205 3.90 39.70 32.62
CA GLN A 205 4.97 39.20 31.73
C GLN A 205 6.14 38.60 32.52
N LYS A 206 6.55 39.28 33.58
CA LYS A 206 7.61 38.81 34.53
C LYS A 206 7.17 37.52 35.24
N LEU A 207 5.92 37.42 35.63
CA LEU A 207 5.38 36.21 36.27
C LEU A 207 5.54 34.99 35.36
N ILE A 208 5.18 35.09 34.09
CA ILE A 208 5.33 33.99 33.13
C ILE A 208 6.79 33.64 32.89
N GLY A 209 7.70 34.64 32.81
CA GLY A 209 9.13 34.40 32.72
C GLY A 209 9.70 33.68 33.96
N ASN A 210 9.22 34.01 35.18
CA ASN A 210 9.63 33.35 36.40
C ASN A 210 9.15 31.91 36.51
N ILE A 211 7.95 31.60 36.02
CA ILE A 211 7.42 30.22 35.89
C ILE A 211 8.33 29.41 34.96
N ALA A 212 8.65 29.93 33.79
CA ALA A 212 9.58 29.25 32.88
C ALA A 212 10.96 29.00 33.47
N ARG A 213 11.49 30.00 34.21
CA ARG A 213 12.73 29.81 34.94
C ARG A 213 12.66 28.72 35.99
N GLU A 214 11.61 28.65 36.78
CA GLU A 214 11.35 27.63 37.80
C GLU A 214 11.39 26.24 37.20
N LEU A 215 10.65 26.03 36.09
CA LEU A 215 10.59 24.76 35.36
C LEU A 215 11.97 24.36 34.82
N THR A 216 12.76 25.32 34.32
CA THR A 216 14.11 25.07 33.80
C THR A 216 15.08 24.60 34.88
N ILE A 217 14.97 25.14 36.13
CA ILE A 217 15.85 24.82 37.23
C ILE A 217 15.47 23.49 37.91
N ASP A 218 14.18 23.31 38.16
CA ASP A 218 13.70 22.25 39.06
C ASP A 218 13.39 20.92 38.36
N TYR A 219 13.30 20.93 36.98
CA TYR A 219 12.92 19.75 36.22
C TYR A 219 13.83 19.48 35.03
N ARG A 220 14.08 18.20 34.77
CA ARG A 220 14.76 17.71 33.57
C ARG A 220 13.77 17.64 32.36
N ILE A 221 13.13 18.75 32.06
CA ILE A 221 12.31 18.87 30.89
C ILE A 221 13.17 19.12 29.65
N GLY A 222 12.72 18.69 28.52
CA GLY A 222 13.41 18.88 27.26
C GLY A 222 13.08 20.20 26.60
N GLY A 223 11.91 20.75 26.85
CA GLY A 223 11.48 22.02 26.27
C GLY A 223 10.39 22.72 27.06
N ILE A 224 10.16 23.98 26.71
CA ILE A 224 9.00 24.78 27.15
C ILE A 224 8.28 25.28 25.92
N ALA A 225 6.95 25.10 25.85
CA ALA A 225 6.08 25.69 24.84
C ALA A 225 5.10 26.68 25.47
N LEU A 226 4.97 27.88 24.88
CA LEU A 226 3.95 28.84 25.27
C LEU A 226 2.72 28.65 24.37
N ASP A 227 1.58 28.36 24.97
CA ASP A 227 0.31 28.30 24.26
C ASP A 227 -0.34 29.71 24.18
N LEU A 228 -0.13 30.35 23.03
CA LEU A 228 -0.59 31.73 22.77
C LEU A 228 -1.91 31.77 21.96
N ARG A 229 -2.50 30.63 21.65
CA ARG A 229 -3.70 30.55 20.78
C ARG A 229 -4.86 31.38 21.31
N SER A 230 -5.19 31.19 22.60
CA SER A 230 -6.34 31.86 23.22
C SER A 230 -6.12 33.38 23.32
N CYS A 231 -4.97 33.85 23.73
CA CYS A 231 -4.71 35.30 23.88
C CYS A 231 -4.65 36.03 22.54
N ILE A 232 -4.13 35.39 21.47
CA ILE A 232 -4.10 35.97 20.11
C ILE A 232 -5.51 36.05 19.52
N ARG A 233 -6.32 35.01 19.67
CA ARG A 233 -7.70 34.96 19.18
C ARG A 233 -8.62 35.92 19.95
N ASP A 234 -8.39 36.14 21.22
CA ASP A 234 -9.15 37.07 22.05
C ASP A 234 -8.92 38.53 21.59
N GLY A 235 -7.72 38.90 21.22
CA GLY A 235 -7.35 40.17 20.61
C GLY A 235 -7.31 41.37 21.58
N ARG A 236 -7.53 41.23 22.90
CA ARG A 236 -7.41 42.29 23.89
C ARG A 236 -5.97 42.53 24.35
N ILE A 237 -5.14 41.53 24.25
CA ILE A 237 -3.70 41.63 24.53
C ILE A 237 -3.02 42.17 23.26
N GLN A 238 -2.22 43.23 23.42
CA GLN A 238 -1.48 43.80 22.29
C GLN A 238 -0.34 42.82 21.86
N LEU A 239 -0.07 42.75 20.56
CA LEU A 239 0.98 41.89 20.03
C LEU A 239 2.37 42.22 20.60
N ASP A 240 2.65 43.53 20.85
CA ASP A 240 3.89 43.98 21.51
C ASP A 240 4.00 43.41 22.96
N SER A 241 2.86 43.33 23.68
CA SER A 241 2.84 42.75 25.02
C SER A 241 3.03 41.23 25.01
N ILE A 242 2.47 40.54 24.01
CA ILE A 242 2.76 39.11 23.74
C ILE A 242 4.25 38.93 23.44
N ARG A 243 4.82 39.80 22.61
CA ARG A 243 6.27 39.79 22.31
C ARG A 243 7.11 39.97 23.58
N SER A 244 6.78 40.95 24.40
CA SER A 244 7.49 41.19 25.69
C SER A 244 7.37 39.98 26.63
N THR A 245 6.24 39.25 26.61
CA THR A 245 6.10 38.02 27.37
C THR A 245 7.02 36.92 26.84
N ILE A 246 7.12 36.72 25.53
CA ILE A 246 8.06 35.77 24.91
C ILE A 246 9.49 36.14 25.29
N ASP A 247 9.88 37.42 25.18
CA ASP A 247 11.22 37.90 25.50
C ASP A 247 11.54 37.69 26.97
N SER A 248 10.59 37.89 27.89
CA SER A 248 10.74 37.59 29.31
C SER A 248 11.02 36.11 29.53
N VAL A 249 10.30 35.20 28.90
CA VAL A 249 10.51 33.76 28.98
C VAL A 249 11.89 33.39 28.43
N VAL A 250 12.23 33.85 27.23
CA VAL A 250 13.51 33.57 26.58
C VAL A 250 14.66 34.04 27.48
N GLN A 251 14.60 35.28 28.00
CA GLN A 251 15.62 35.84 28.86
C GLN A 251 15.83 35.00 30.15
N GLN A 252 14.71 34.60 30.79
CA GLN A 252 14.81 33.83 32.05
C GLN A 252 15.30 32.41 31.84
N VAL A 253 14.89 31.76 30.76
CA VAL A 253 15.33 30.39 30.38
C VAL A 253 16.81 30.43 29.98
N ARG A 254 17.23 31.38 29.11
CA ARG A 254 18.62 31.45 28.61
C ARG A 254 19.65 31.81 29.71
N LYS A 255 19.20 32.45 30.76
CA LYS A 255 20.05 32.66 31.96
C LYS A 255 20.38 31.33 32.68
N GLN A 256 19.55 30.28 32.51
CA GLN A 256 19.72 29.00 33.20
C GLN A 256 20.24 27.91 32.27
N SER A 257 19.79 27.92 31.01
CA SER A 257 20.11 26.91 30.00
C SER A 257 20.21 27.54 28.61
N SER A 258 21.36 27.38 27.95
CA SER A 258 21.55 27.78 26.56
C SER A 258 20.91 26.79 25.56
N ILE A 259 20.69 25.55 26.02
CA ILE A 259 20.28 24.41 25.17
C ILE A 259 18.79 24.07 25.27
N LEU A 260 18.09 24.45 26.37
CA LEU A 260 16.66 24.13 26.51
C LEU A 260 15.85 24.78 25.38
N ARG A 261 15.04 23.99 24.74
CA ARG A 261 14.26 24.46 23.58
C ARG A 261 13.01 25.23 24.02
N ILE A 262 12.74 26.32 23.32
CA ILE A 262 11.58 27.18 23.56
C ILE A 262 10.73 27.17 22.29
N GLY A 263 9.44 26.85 22.42
CA GLY A 263 8.48 26.84 21.31
C GLY A 263 7.24 27.68 21.57
N LEU A 264 6.51 27.99 20.50
CA LEU A 264 5.25 28.72 20.56
C LEU A 264 4.15 27.94 19.85
N ILE A 265 2.97 27.87 20.48
CA ILE A 265 1.78 27.30 19.86
C ILE A 265 0.93 28.48 19.37
N LEU A 266 0.75 28.58 18.05
CA LEU A 266 0.15 29.73 17.36
C LEU A 266 -1.06 29.31 16.53
N PRO A 267 -2.08 30.17 16.36
CA PRO A 267 -3.15 29.96 15.40
C PRO A 267 -2.63 29.98 13.97
N ALA A 268 -3.00 29.01 13.15
CA ALA A 268 -2.53 28.92 11.77
C ALA A 268 -2.96 30.11 10.90
N GLU A 269 -4.13 30.68 11.18
CA GLU A 269 -4.70 31.82 10.48
C GLU A 269 -3.88 33.11 10.57
N MET A 270 -2.91 33.19 11.46
CA MET A 270 -2.04 34.39 11.60
C MET A 270 -1.24 34.72 10.35
N VAL A 271 -0.85 33.72 9.57
CA VAL A 271 -0.06 33.94 8.33
C VAL A 271 -0.87 34.65 7.25
N GLN A 272 -2.20 34.52 7.30
CA GLN A 272 -3.17 35.21 6.44
C GLN A 272 -3.85 36.38 7.15
N GLY A 273 -3.39 36.72 8.34
CA GLY A 273 -3.96 37.75 9.19
C GLY A 273 -3.72 39.19 8.67
N ASN A 274 -4.06 40.15 9.50
CA ASN A 274 -3.83 41.57 9.17
C ASN A 274 -2.32 41.90 9.16
N SER A 275 -1.97 43.10 8.66
CA SER A 275 -0.57 43.51 8.53
C SER A 275 0.23 43.47 9.84
N LEU A 276 -0.42 43.74 10.98
CA LEU A 276 0.23 43.68 12.30
C LEU A 276 0.59 42.25 12.71
N GLN A 277 -0.31 41.28 12.47
CA GLN A 277 -0.04 39.86 12.77
C GLN A 277 1.07 39.32 11.85
N THR A 278 1.02 39.64 10.58
CA THR A 278 2.04 39.23 9.62
C THR A 278 3.42 39.85 9.95
N GLU A 279 3.46 41.13 10.37
CA GLU A 279 4.70 41.78 10.77
C GLU A 279 5.24 41.20 12.09
N PHE A 280 4.38 40.93 13.05
CA PHE A 280 4.78 40.23 14.30
C PHE A 280 5.44 38.88 14.00
N LEU A 281 4.84 38.06 13.10
CA LEU A 281 5.43 36.78 12.70
C LEU A 281 6.79 36.96 12.02
N ARG A 282 6.95 37.95 11.11
CA ARG A 282 8.23 38.22 10.46
C ARG A 282 9.33 38.57 11.45
N GLN A 283 9.03 39.48 12.37
CA GLN A 283 9.99 39.88 13.40
C GLN A 283 10.37 38.69 14.29
N LEU A 284 9.38 37.89 14.70
CA LEU A 284 9.62 36.70 15.53
C LEU A 284 10.55 35.70 14.83
N MET A 285 10.30 35.43 13.55
CA MET A 285 11.12 34.49 12.74
C MET A 285 12.51 35.06 12.45
N HIS A 286 12.60 36.38 12.17
CA HIS A 286 13.87 37.04 11.92
C HIS A 286 14.79 37.02 13.14
N ASP A 287 14.25 37.27 14.33
CA ASP A 287 15.04 37.35 15.55
C ASP A 287 15.55 35.99 16.03
N GLY A 288 14.94 34.89 15.63
CA GLY A 288 15.37 33.51 15.93
C GLY A 288 15.50 33.21 17.42
N THR A 289 14.78 33.94 18.29
CA THR A 289 14.88 33.83 19.73
C THR A 289 14.23 32.56 20.30
N VAL A 290 13.27 31.99 19.60
CA VAL A 290 12.62 30.71 19.89
C VAL A 290 13.10 29.65 18.91
N ASN A 291 12.99 28.36 19.29
CA ASN A 291 13.55 27.27 18.51
C ASN A 291 12.55 26.67 17.52
N PHE A 292 11.25 26.63 17.88
CA PHE A 292 10.24 26.00 17.06
C PHE A 292 8.87 26.66 17.16
N LEU A 293 8.07 26.49 16.11
CA LEU A 293 6.68 26.93 16.02
C LEU A 293 5.76 25.73 15.86
N LEU A 294 4.65 25.74 16.58
CA LEU A 294 3.57 24.78 16.50
C LEU A 294 2.34 25.50 15.95
N VAL A 295 1.86 25.06 14.79
CA VAL A 295 0.78 25.73 14.06
C VAL A 295 -0.51 24.95 14.23
N ASP A 296 -1.51 25.54 14.88
CA ASP A 296 -2.84 24.96 15.10
C ASP A 296 -3.76 25.28 13.91
N SER A 297 -3.78 24.38 12.92
CA SER A 297 -4.63 24.51 11.74
C SER A 297 -5.94 23.73 11.91
N ARG A 298 -7.06 24.42 11.69
CA ARG A 298 -8.42 23.84 11.66
C ARG A 298 -8.96 23.66 10.25
N GLN A 299 -8.14 23.92 9.23
CA GLN A 299 -8.53 23.84 7.83
C GLN A 299 -8.53 22.39 7.33
N LYS A 300 -9.33 22.13 6.29
CA LYS A 300 -9.45 20.79 5.70
C LYS A 300 -8.26 20.46 4.79
N VAL A 301 -7.83 19.19 4.83
CA VAL A 301 -6.78 18.69 3.93
C VAL A 301 -7.32 18.45 2.53
N GLY A 302 -8.52 17.92 2.43
CA GLY A 302 -9.09 17.45 1.16
C GLY A 302 -9.40 18.55 0.12
N ASP A 303 -9.61 19.79 0.55
CA ASP A 303 -9.86 20.93 -0.36
C ASP A 303 -8.61 21.78 -0.64
N GLY A 304 -7.45 21.35 -0.14
CA GLY A 304 -6.17 22.06 -0.34
C GLY A 304 -5.92 23.22 0.64
N SER A 305 -6.91 23.68 1.41
CA SER A 305 -6.76 24.86 2.28
C SER A 305 -5.71 24.66 3.40
N TYR A 306 -5.58 23.45 3.92
CA TYR A 306 -4.52 23.10 4.88
C TYR A 306 -3.14 23.24 4.25
N THR A 307 -2.94 22.61 3.10
CA THR A 307 -1.67 22.62 2.36
C THR A 307 -1.24 24.04 2.00
N ASP A 308 -2.19 24.87 1.52
CA ASP A 308 -1.93 26.27 1.20
C ASP A 308 -1.50 27.06 2.43
N THR A 309 -2.14 26.84 3.57
CA THR A 309 -1.76 27.51 4.82
C THR A 309 -0.37 27.07 5.29
N ILE A 310 -0.05 25.79 5.28
CA ILE A 310 1.28 25.29 5.64
C ILE A 310 2.35 25.84 4.67
N ARG A 311 2.06 25.89 3.37
CA ARG A 311 2.94 26.49 2.37
C ARG A 311 3.25 27.96 2.69
N LEU A 312 2.27 28.76 3.04
CA LEU A 312 2.47 30.17 3.42
C LEU A 312 3.36 30.30 4.68
N TRP A 313 3.18 29.46 5.71
CA TRP A 313 4.06 29.44 6.88
C TRP A 313 5.51 29.10 6.50
N LYS A 314 5.72 28.12 5.62
CA LYS A 314 7.05 27.74 5.12
C LYS A 314 7.69 28.84 4.29
N GLU A 315 6.94 29.46 3.36
CA GLU A 315 7.43 30.59 2.56
C GLU A 315 7.86 31.76 3.46
N MET A 316 7.10 32.04 4.51
CA MET A 316 7.46 33.09 5.46
C MET A 316 8.75 32.73 6.22
N LEU A 317 8.91 31.52 6.70
CA LEU A 317 10.15 31.05 7.34
C LEU A 317 11.34 31.14 6.38
N LYS A 318 11.20 30.64 5.15
CA LYS A 318 12.26 30.65 4.14
C LYS A 318 12.75 32.07 3.83
N THR A 319 11.83 33.05 3.76
CA THR A 319 12.16 34.44 3.52
C THR A 319 12.88 35.12 4.70
N GLN A 320 12.79 34.57 5.91
CA GLN A 320 13.36 35.10 7.14
C GLN A 320 14.62 34.37 7.63
N GLY A 321 15.12 33.34 6.91
CA GLY A 321 16.44 32.73 7.18
C GLY A 321 16.41 31.31 7.76
N GLU A 322 15.29 30.59 7.76
CA GLU A 322 15.16 29.14 8.05
C GLU A 322 15.79 28.63 9.37
N GLN A 323 15.88 29.45 10.41
CA GLN A 323 16.47 29.03 11.69
C GLN A 323 15.50 28.38 12.67
N MET A 324 14.19 28.34 12.36
CA MET A 324 13.16 27.77 13.22
C MET A 324 12.58 26.51 12.61
N GLU A 325 12.25 25.57 13.46
CA GLU A 325 11.52 24.36 13.09
C GLU A 325 10.02 24.62 13.11
N LEU A 326 9.29 24.00 12.17
CA LEU A 326 7.84 24.12 12.02
C LEU A 326 7.17 22.76 12.23
N PHE A 327 6.21 22.73 13.16
CA PHE A 327 5.43 21.54 13.50
C PHE A 327 3.95 21.84 13.38
N ALA A 328 3.14 20.80 13.02
CA ALA A 328 1.70 20.91 13.09
C ALA A 328 1.17 20.51 14.48
N TRP A 329 0.29 21.35 15.04
CA TRP A 329 -0.53 20.99 16.20
C TRP A 329 -1.89 20.51 15.72
N GLN A 330 -2.28 19.29 16.11
CA GLN A 330 -3.44 18.61 15.60
C GLN A 330 -4.44 18.32 16.72
N ASP A 331 -5.58 18.98 16.67
CA ASP A 331 -6.65 18.83 17.64
C ASP A 331 -7.48 17.56 17.38
N ALA A 332 -7.12 16.47 18.06
CA ALA A 332 -7.84 15.20 18.00
C ALA A 332 -9.05 15.15 18.97
N SER A 333 -9.24 16.16 19.81
CA SER A 333 -10.38 16.20 20.74
C SER A 333 -11.73 16.26 20.03
N ARG A 334 -11.75 16.74 18.80
CA ARG A 334 -12.92 16.81 17.92
C ARG A 334 -13.47 15.44 17.50
N ILE A 335 -12.68 14.39 17.61
CA ILE A 335 -13.08 13.00 17.29
C ILE A 335 -14.15 12.48 18.27
N TYR A 336 -14.24 13.01 19.47
CA TYR A 336 -15.06 12.50 20.57
C TYR A 336 -16.22 13.39 21.03
N SER A 337 -16.69 14.32 20.21
CA SER A 337 -17.89 15.05 20.56
C SER A 337 -19.14 14.14 20.44
N PRO A 338 -19.86 13.83 21.52
CA PRO A 338 -21.08 13.01 21.46
C PRO A 338 -22.26 13.68 20.73
N LEU A 339 -22.06 14.91 20.24
CA LEU A 339 -23.07 15.73 19.54
C LEU A 339 -22.80 15.83 18.04
N SER A 340 -21.92 15.01 17.50
CA SER A 340 -21.52 15.14 16.10
C SER A 340 -22.52 14.54 15.13
N GLU A 341 -22.97 15.37 14.21
CA GLU A 341 -23.71 14.99 13.01
C GLU A 341 -22.84 14.21 12.00
N PRO A 342 -23.43 13.59 10.94
CA PRO A 342 -22.70 12.78 9.95
C PRO A 342 -21.48 13.45 9.31
N ALA A 343 -21.37 14.77 9.30
CA ALA A 343 -20.22 15.54 8.82
C ALA A 343 -18.93 15.33 9.66
N PHE A 344 -19.04 14.73 10.84
CA PHE A 344 -17.92 14.55 11.77
C PHE A 344 -16.96 13.42 11.39
N TYR A 345 -17.43 12.44 10.65
CA TYR A 345 -16.59 11.34 10.17
C TYR A 345 -15.50 11.82 9.20
N SER A 346 -15.81 12.84 8.41
CA SER A 346 -14.82 13.44 7.52
C SER A 346 -13.68 14.12 8.30
N ASP A 347 -13.97 14.67 9.47
CA ASP A 347 -12.98 15.35 10.31
C ASP A 347 -12.01 14.39 11.01
N GLN A 348 -12.49 13.20 11.40
CA GLN A 348 -11.64 12.15 11.99
C GLN A 348 -10.65 11.61 10.97
N GLU A 349 -11.12 11.24 9.80
CA GLU A 349 -10.30 10.74 8.71
C GLU A 349 -9.30 11.80 8.25
N GLU A 350 -9.73 13.04 8.17
CA GLU A 350 -8.89 14.18 7.84
C GLU A 350 -7.76 14.37 8.86
N LEU A 351 -8.05 14.23 10.16
CA LEU A 351 -7.05 14.38 11.20
C LEU A 351 -5.97 13.31 11.13
N ILE A 352 -6.36 12.06 10.90
CA ILE A 352 -5.43 10.96 10.72
C ILE A 352 -4.59 11.18 9.47
N PHE A 353 -5.21 11.62 8.38
CA PHE A 353 -4.53 11.94 7.15
C PHE A 353 -3.52 13.07 7.34
N ARG A 354 -3.84 14.11 8.10
CA ARG A 354 -2.90 15.18 8.49
C ARG A 354 -1.70 14.64 9.27
N ALA A 355 -1.93 13.72 10.22
CA ALA A 355 -0.85 13.11 10.99
C ALA A 355 0.15 12.37 10.09
N PHE A 356 -0.31 11.76 9.00
CA PHE A 356 0.55 11.12 8.01
C PHE A 356 1.11 12.11 6.97
N SER A 357 0.38 13.14 6.58
CA SER A 357 0.80 14.10 5.54
C SER A 357 1.86 15.10 6.00
N ASN A 358 2.04 15.30 7.31
CA ASN A 358 3.06 16.23 7.83
C ASN A 358 4.48 15.93 7.36
N GLN A 359 4.78 14.69 7.06
CA GLN A 359 6.08 14.31 6.48
C GLN A 359 6.20 14.75 5.02
N ILE A 360 5.08 14.84 4.31
CA ILE A 360 5.00 15.22 2.91
C ILE A 360 5.14 16.74 2.75
N ASP A 361 4.51 17.48 3.65
CA ASP A 361 4.61 18.94 3.68
C ASP A 361 5.99 19.41 4.20
N GLN A 362 6.94 18.47 4.40
CA GLN A 362 8.28 18.73 4.90
C GLN A 362 8.27 19.54 6.22
N LEU A 363 7.32 19.25 7.08
CA LEU A 363 7.32 19.73 8.46
C LEU A 363 8.31 18.94 9.30
N ASN A 364 8.82 19.55 10.36
CA ASN A 364 9.74 18.89 11.29
C ASN A 364 9.03 17.84 12.17
N GLY A 365 7.70 17.68 12.04
CA GLY A 365 6.89 16.71 12.74
C GLY A 365 5.53 17.24 13.18
N SER A 366 4.86 16.51 14.08
CA SER A 366 3.53 16.86 14.56
C SER A 366 3.32 16.58 16.04
N VAL A 367 2.40 17.34 16.64
CA VAL A 367 1.88 17.13 18.00
C VAL A 367 0.40 16.80 17.91
N ILE A 368 0.00 15.63 18.40
CA ILE A 368 -1.41 15.20 18.45
C ILE A 368 -1.99 15.58 19.82
N ASP A 369 -3.03 16.39 19.84
CA ASP A 369 -3.80 16.74 21.03
C ASP A 369 -5.13 15.95 21.02
N SER A 370 -5.26 14.82 21.76
CA SER A 370 -4.41 14.34 22.85
C SER A 370 -4.21 12.80 22.84
N LEU A 371 -3.39 12.29 23.78
CA LEU A 371 -3.21 10.84 24.01
C LEU A 371 -4.55 10.12 24.28
N ARG A 372 -5.42 10.73 25.05
CA ARG A 372 -6.76 10.20 25.32
C ARG A 372 -7.58 10.07 24.02
N SER A 373 -7.53 11.06 23.17
CA SER A 373 -8.25 11.03 21.88
C SER A 373 -7.75 9.88 21.00
N ILE A 374 -6.45 9.59 21.01
CA ILE A 374 -5.89 8.42 20.32
C ILE A 374 -6.45 7.13 20.93
N GLN A 375 -6.39 6.98 22.25
CA GLN A 375 -6.86 5.78 22.95
C GLN A 375 -8.36 5.49 22.76
N LEU A 376 -9.15 6.55 22.62
CA LEU A 376 -10.58 6.46 22.39
C LEU A 376 -10.96 6.25 20.91
N SER A 377 -10.01 6.40 19.97
CA SER A 377 -10.20 6.17 18.55
C SER A 377 -9.49 4.89 18.09
N PRO A 378 -10.19 3.75 17.91
CA PRO A 378 -9.53 2.53 17.41
C PRO A 378 -8.82 2.74 16.07
N SER A 379 -9.43 3.48 15.14
CA SER A 379 -8.84 3.75 13.83
C SER A 379 -7.57 4.61 13.92
N LEU A 380 -7.53 5.64 14.76
CA LEU A 380 -6.34 6.45 14.98
C LEU A 380 -5.23 5.64 15.70
N SER A 381 -5.63 4.88 16.73
CA SER A 381 -4.74 3.98 17.47
C SER A 381 -4.08 2.94 16.55
N ASP A 382 -4.87 2.26 15.72
CA ASP A 382 -4.39 1.25 14.76
C ASP A 382 -3.49 1.87 13.69
N ALA A 383 -3.84 3.06 13.19
CA ALA A 383 -3.03 3.78 12.21
C ALA A 383 -1.65 4.16 12.76
N LEU A 384 -1.59 4.70 13.98
CA LEU A 384 -0.32 5.09 14.62
C LEU A 384 0.54 3.87 14.97
N SER A 385 -0.05 2.80 15.50
CA SER A 385 0.67 1.55 15.79
C SER A 385 1.23 0.91 14.50
N THR A 386 0.52 1.02 13.39
CA THR A 386 0.97 0.54 12.08
C THR A 386 2.12 1.38 11.55
N ARG A 387 2.06 2.72 11.71
CA ARG A 387 3.14 3.64 11.32
C ARG A 387 4.46 3.28 11.96
N GLN A 388 4.48 2.88 13.22
CA GLN A 388 5.70 2.45 13.89
C GLN A 388 6.34 1.23 13.22
N ASN A 389 5.53 0.28 12.74
CA ASN A 389 6.01 -0.91 12.04
C ASN A 389 6.41 -0.63 10.58
N THR A 390 6.04 0.52 10.03
CA THR A 390 6.30 0.96 8.66
C THR A 390 7.25 2.17 8.59
N SER A 391 7.85 2.56 9.70
CA SER A 391 8.81 3.66 9.78
C SER A 391 10.00 3.40 8.83
N GLY A 392 10.14 4.21 7.82
CA GLY A 392 11.09 4.05 6.70
C GLY A 392 10.42 4.11 5.33
N TRP A 393 9.11 4.20 5.27
CA TRP A 393 8.36 4.29 4.01
C TRP A 393 8.33 5.69 3.43
N TYR A 394 8.40 6.70 4.28
CA TYR A 394 8.08 8.04 3.83
C TYR A 394 9.26 8.62 3.06
N LEU A 395 9.02 8.84 1.81
CA LEU A 395 9.52 9.92 0.92
C LEU A 395 10.84 10.60 1.33
N ASP A 396 11.77 9.86 1.98
CA ASP A 396 13.17 10.30 2.12
C ASP A 396 13.87 10.44 0.76
N THR A 397 13.33 9.82 -0.25
CA THR A 397 13.53 10.22 -1.64
C THR A 397 12.43 11.20 -2.00
N ALA A 398 12.54 12.43 -1.53
CA ALA A 398 11.83 13.52 -2.16
C ALA A 398 12.02 13.36 -3.67
N LEU A 399 10.92 13.29 -4.39
CA LEU A 399 10.89 13.43 -5.84
C LEU A 399 11.43 14.85 -6.11
N GLN A 400 12.76 14.99 -6.13
CA GLN A 400 13.39 16.29 -6.18
C GLN A 400 13.18 16.84 -7.58
N GLN A 401 12.45 17.94 -7.63
CA GLN A 401 12.40 18.76 -8.83
C GLN A 401 13.84 19.14 -9.21
N PRO A 402 14.25 18.98 -10.47
CA PRO A 402 15.57 19.40 -10.89
C PRO A 402 15.82 20.87 -10.56
N ASP A 403 17.02 21.23 -10.19
CA ASP A 403 17.44 22.60 -9.88
C ASP A 403 17.90 23.39 -11.10
N SER A 404 17.94 22.75 -12.28
CA SER A 404 18.46 23.33 -13.50
C SER A 404 18.02 22.57 -14.74
N LEU A 405 18.10 23.22 -15.91
CA LEU A 405 17.77 22.65 -17.22
C LEU A 405 18.33 21.20 -17.36
N THR A 406 17.41 20.27 -17.45
CA THR A 406 17.68 18.81 -17.49
C THR A 406 16.96 18.22 -18.68
N ILE A 407 17.66 17.34 -19.45
CA ILE A 407 17.05 16.49 -20.46
C ILE A 407 16.92 15.09 -19.85
N GLY A 408 15.72 14.54 -19.88
CA GLY A 408 15.42 13.20 -19.37
C GLY A 408 15.61 12.13 -20.44
N ASN A 409 15.02 12.36 -21.61
CA ASN A 409 15.15 11.46 -22.78
C ASN A 409 15.22 12.32 -24.06
N PRO A 410 16.11 11.98 -25.02
CA PRO A 410 17.11 10.93 -24.93
C PRO A 410 18.35 11.34 -24.13
N GLU A 411 19.23 10.39 -23.84
CA GLU A 411 20.61 10.68 -23.49
C GLU A 411 21.30 11.42 -24.65
N GLU A 412 22.54 11.90 -24.49
CA GLU A 412 23.23 12.81 -25.43
C GLU A 412 23.21 12.35 -26.90
N LEU A 413 23.15 11.05 -27.17
CA LEU A 413 23.10 10.46 -28.51
C LEU A 413 22.09 9.32 -28.58
N SER A 414 21.16 9.39 -29.53
CA SER A 414 20.17 8.34 -29.80
C SER A 414 19.99 8.05 -31.29
N TYR A 415 19.38 6.91 -31.60
CA TYR A 415 19.07 6.44 -32.95
C TYR A 415 17.56 6.20 -33.10
N SER A 416 17.00 6.52 -34.28
CA SER A 416 15.59 6.31 -34.58
C SER A 416 15.38 5.98 -36.06
N SER A 417 14.36 5.15 -36.35
CA SER A 417 13.82 4.94 -37.70
C SER A 417 12.68 5.92 -38.02
N GLU A 418 12.05 6.47 -36.97
CA GLU A 418 10.88 7.30 -37.07
C GLU A 418 11.19 8.70 -37.63
N ASP A 419 10.17 9.40 -38.10
CA ASP A 419 10.28 10.75 -38.65
C ASP A 419 10.18 11.86 -37.60
N SER A 420 9.98 11.48 -36.35
CA SER A 420 9.95 12.36 -35.18
C SER A 420 10.48 11.66 -33.95
N TYR A 421 10.80 12.42 -32.90
CA TYR A 421 11.31 11.91 -31.62
C TYR A 421 10.81 12.73 -30.46
N LEU A 422 10.45 12.07 -29.34
CA LEU A 422 10.01 12.73 -28.14
C LEU A 422 11.20 13.08 -27.25
N ILE A 423 11.50 14.39 -27.12
CA ILE A 423 12.50 14.89 -26.18
C ILE A 423 11.78 15.37 -24.93
N THR A 424 12.17 14.83 -23.78
CA THR A 424 11.56 15.16 -22.49
C THR A 424 12.57 15.78 -21.53
N GLY A 425 12.08 16.50 -20.52
CA GLY A 425 12.94 17.11 -19.53
C GLY A 425 12.26 18.12 -18.62
N TRP A 426 13.12 18.92 -17.97
CA TRP A 426 12.70 19.99 -17.09
C TRP A 426 13.48 21.29 -17.36
N CYS A 427 12.79 22.43 -17.27
CA CYS A 427 13.36 23.76 -17.31
C CYS A 427 12.75 24.63 -16.20
N ASP A 428 13.45 25.66 -15.75
CA ASP A 428 12.92 26.64 -14.83
C ASP A 428 11.74 27.41 -15.48
N PRO A 429 10.49 27.27 -15.00
CA PRO A 429 9.34 27.87 -15.64
C PRO A 429 9.34 29.41 -15.57
N THR A 430 10.16 30.01 -14.72
CA THR A 430 10.27 31.46 -14.58
C THR A 430 11.18 32.11 -15.64
N ILE A 431 11.90 31.32 -16.42
CA ILE A 431 12.92 31.76 -17.38
C ILE A 431 12.57 31.19 -18.76
N PRO A 432 12.56 32.02 -19.82
CA PRO A 432 12.29 31.53 -21.18
C PRO A 432 13.27 30.41 -21.60
N LEU A 433 12.74 29.30 -22.11
CA LEU A 433 13.53 28.25 -22.72
C LEU A 433 13.88 28.63 -24.14
N LEU A 434 15.16 28.49 -24.52
CA LEU A 434 15.62 28.66 -25.89
C LEU A 434 15.82 27.27 -26.51
N LEU A 435 15.27 27.07 -27.70
CA LEU A 435 15.52 25.91 -28.54
C LEU A 435 16.24 26.36 -29.82
N ASN A 436 17.47 25.89 -30.05
CA ASN A 436 18.32 26.31 -31.15
C ASN A 436 18.47 27.84 -31.22
N ASP A 437 18.76 28.46 -30.09
CA ASP A 437 18.96 29.91 -29.92
C ASP A 437 17.70 30.78 -30.18
N GLN A 438 16.50 30.18 -30.26
CA GLN A 438 15.23 30.89 -30.39
C GLN A 438 14.33 30.61 -29.19
N ASN A 439 13.59 31.62 -28.72
CA ASN A 439 12.58 31.42 -27.71
C ASN A 439 11.62 30.31 -28.15
N TYR A 440 11.42 29.33 -27.30
CA TYR A 440 10.51 28.24 -27.57
C TYR A 440 9.07 28.78 -27.64
N ASP A 441 8.34 28.43 -28.68
CA ASP A 441 7.01 28.97 -29.01
C ASP A 441 5.87 27.96 -28.90
N GLY A 442 6.12 26.78 -28.28
CA GLY A 442 5.10 25.74 -28.09
C GLY A 442 4.85 24.83 -29.30
N ARG A 443 5.58 24.99 -30.42
CA ARG A 443 5.29 24.26 -31.68
C ARG A 443 5.49 22.75 -31.65
N TYR A 444 6.23 22.21 -30.68
CA TYR A 444 6.57 20.79 -30.59
C TYR A 444 5.94 20.11 -29.36
N GLY A 445 5.24 20.83 -28.50
CA GLY A 445 4.62 20.34 -27.29
C GLY A 445 4.54 21.41 -26.20
N GLU A 446 3.95 21.10 -25.08
CA GLU A 446 3.71 22.04 -23.99
C GLU A 446 4.77 21.92 -22.90
N ILE A 447 4.99 23.01 -22.16
CA ILE A 447 5.76 23.06 -20.92
C ILE A 447 4.74 23.24 -19.80
N SER A 448 4.74 22.38 -18.80
CA SER A 448 3.85 22.53 -17.64
C SER A 448 4.20 23.77 -16.80
N ASP A 449 3.27 24.19 -15.95
CA ASP A 449 3.48 25.32 -15.02
C ASP A 449 4.68 25.12 -14.08
N ASP A 450 5.04 23.86 -13.81
CA ASP A 450 6.20 23.47 -12.99
C ASP A 450 7.48 23.25 -13.81
N GLY A 451 7.47 23.48 -15.13
CA GLY A 451 8.64 23.42 -15.99
C GLY A 451 8.95 22.06 -16.65
N TYR A 452 8.14 21.04 -16.45
CA TYR A 452 8.27 19.76 -17.16
C TYR A 452 7.84 19.91 -18.62
N PHE A 453 8.57 19.26 -19.54
CA PHE A 453 8.24 19.32 -20.97
C PHE A 453 8.40 17.97 -21.67
N ALA A 454 7.58 17.79 -22.73
CA ALA A 454 7.64 16.70 -23.70
C ALA A 454 7.45 17.29 -25.11
N LEU A 455 8.51 17.26 -25.92
CA LEU A 455 8.56 17.94 -27.21
C LEU A 455 8.74 16.92 -28.34
N GLN A 456 7.72 16.72 -29.18
CA GLN A 456 7.78 15.84 -30.35
C GLN A 456 8.48 16.56 -31.51
N VAL A 457 9.78 16.40 -31.63
CA VAL A 457 10.59 17.09 -32.61
C VAL A 457 10.72 16.31 -33.93
N PRO A 458 10.66 16.96 -35.12
CA PRO A 458 10.79 16.27 -36.42
C PRO A 458 12.20 15.86 -36.69
N LEU A 459 12.41 14.66 -37.28
CA LEU A 459 13.73 14.14 -37.68
C LEU A 459 13.89 14.10 -39.20
N LYS A 460 15.00 14.65 -39.71
CA LYS A 460 15.49 14.43 -41.06
C LYS A 460 16.45 13.25 -41.10
N MET A 461 16.53 12.54 -42.21
CA MET A 461 17.51 11.49 -42.41
C MET A 461 18.95 11.96 -42.11
N GLY A 462 19.68 11.17 -41.34
CA GLY A 462 21.00 11.53 -40.81
C GLY A 462 20.95 12.17 -39.45
N SER A 463 21.98 12.97 -39.11
CA SER A 463 22.11 13.58 -37.78
C SER A 463 21.20 14.80 -37.58
N ASN A 464 20.42 14.79 -36.52
CA ASN A 464 19.58 15.91 -36.04
C ASN A 464 20.09 16.35 -34.67
N ARG A 465 20.36 17.63 -34.51
CA ARG A 465 20.84 18.21 -33.26
C ARG A 465 19.88 19.26 -32.76
N TYR A 466 19.49 19.11 -31.48
CA TYR A 466 18.66 20.08 -30.76
C TYR A 466 19.45 20.61 -29.58
N VAL A 467 19.46 21.94 -29.43
CA VAL A 467 20.21 22.65 -28.41
C VAL A 467 19.21 23.41 -27.54
N PHE A 468 19.13 23.05 -26.29
CA PHE A 468 18.31 23.70 -25.27
C PHE A 468 19.20 24.61 -24.43
N SER A 469 18.75 25.84 -24.21
CA SER A 469 19.50 26.82 -23.40
C SER A 469 18.57 27.60 -22.48
N GLN A 470 19.03 27.81 -21.26
CA GLN A 470 18.34 28.63 -20.26
C GLN A 470 19.42 29.25 -19.35
N ASN A 471 19.42 30.60 -19.27
CA ASN A 471 20.52 31.35 -18.63
C ASN A 471 21.90 30.95 -19.22
N ALA A 472 22.86 30.64 -18.36
CA ALA A 472 24.19 30.19 -18.72
C ALA A 472 24.31 28.66 -18.93
N ARG A 473 23.21 27.91 -18.83
CA ARG A 473 23.21 26.45 -19.00
C ARG A 473 22.71 26.07 -20.38
N THR A 474 23.41 25.13 -21.01
CA THR A 474 23.05 24.58 -22.31
C THR A 474 23.12 23.06 -22.26
N ARG A 475 22.12 22.40 -22.86
CA ARG A 475 22.05 20.96 -23.09
C ARG A 475 21.85 20.71 -24.58
N SER A 476 22.49 19.69 -25.14
CA SER A 476 22.27 19.33 -26.53
C SER A 476 22.06 17.83 -26.68
N VAL A 477 21.09 17.45 -27.49
CA VAL A 477 20.80 16.08 -27.89
C VAL A 477 21.06 15.90 -29.37
N SER A 478 21.62 14.76 -29.77
CA SER A 478 21.84 14.37 -31.14
C SER A 478 21.10 13.07 -31.43
N ILE A 479 20.21 13.09 -32.43
CA ILE A 479 19.41 11.94 -32.83
C ILE A 479 19.75 11.60 -34.27
N ILE A 480 20.24 10.39 -34.53
CA ILE A 480 20.55 9.90 -35.85
C ILE A 480 19.37 9.11 -36.39
N ARG A 481 18.72 9.64 -37.44
CA ARG A 481 17.67 8.92 -38.15
C ARG A 481 18.26 8.08 -39.27
N SER A 482 18.00 6.77 -39.26
CA SER A 482 18.38 5.85 -40.36
C SER A 482 17.23 4.90 -40.69
N ALA A 483 17.14 4.45 -41.94
CA ALA A 483 16.10 3.51 -42.36
C ALA A 483 16.22 2.12 -41.69
N ASP A 484 17.40 1.77 -41.17
CA ASP A 484 17.75 0.50 -40.54
C ASP A 484 18.11 0.68 -39.05
N ALA A 485 17.44 1.57 -38.33
CA ALA A 485 17.61 1.70 -36.88
C ALA A 485 16.87 0.60 -36.09
N SER A 486 16.68 -0.58 -36.65
CA SER A 486 16.52 -1.78 -35.84
C SER A 486 17.79 -1.92 -35.00
N ALA A 487 17.65 -1.91 -33.67
CA ALA A 487 18.72 -2.23 -32.75
C ALA A 487 19.50 -3.42 -33.36
N GLU A 488 20.78 -3.24 -33.65
CA GLU A 488 21.65 -4.36 -33.94
C GLU A 488 21.52 -5.26 -32.70
N ASN A 489 20.77 -6.35 -32.83
CA ASN A 489 20.98 -7.53 -32.03
C ASN A 489 22.43 -7.91 -32.36
N THR A 490 23.38 -7.39 -31.60
CA THR A 490 24.76 -7.78 -31.63
C THR A 490 24.85 -9.19 -31.06
N LEU A 491 24.42 -10.17 -31.87
CA LEU A 491 24.70 -11.57 -31.59
C LEU A 491 26.20 -11.67 -31.35
N SER A 492 26.58 -11.94 -30.12
CA SER A 492 27.98 -12.20 -29.79
C SER A 492 28.37 -13.59 -30.24
N PRO A 493 29.63 -13.82 -30.67
CA PRO A 493 30.13 -15.16 -30.94
C PRO A 493 29.96 -16.06 -29.73
N ILE A 494 29.55 -17.30 -29.94
CA ILE A 494 29.37 -18.32 -28.90
C ILE A 494 30.41 -19.46 -29.12
N SER A 495 30.71 -20.19 -28.04
CA SER A 495 31.62 -21.35 -28.09
C SER A 495 30.96 -22.63 -27.63
N GLU A 496 29.68 -22.60 -27.26
CA GLU A 496 28.92 -23.71 -26.70
C GLU A 496 27.53 -23.77 -27.34
N ILE A 497 26.83 -24.88 -27.20
CA ILE A 497 25.41 -24.99 -27.53
C ILE A 497 24.65 -24.12 -26.51
N ILE A 498 23.72 -23.30 -26.99
CA ILE A 498 22.81 -22.55 -26.10
C ILE A 498 21.85 -23.57 -25.42
N PRO A 499 21.92 -23.77 -24.09
CA PRO A 499 21.20 -24.86 -23.43
C PRO A 499 19.68 -24.80 -23.66
N GLU A 500 19.10 -23.61 -23.66
CA GLU A 500 17.67 -23.39 -23.83
C GLU A 500 17.19 -23.68 -25.25
N SER A 501 18.09 -23.71 -26.22
CA SER A 501 17.80 -24.01 -27.63
C SER A 501 17.86 -25.50 -27.95
N ALA A 502 18.38 -26.32 -27.03
CA ALA A 502 18.51 -27.76 -27.24
C ALA A 502 17.15 -28.46 -27.09
N TYR A 503 16.56 -28.85 -28.24
CA TYR A 503 15.24 -29.47 -28.24
C TYR A 503 15.27 -30.91 -27.67
N PRO A 504 14.31 -31.30 -26.80
CA PRO A 504 13.20 -30.49 -26.33
C PRO A 504 13.59 -29.64 -25.10
N ALA A 505 13.22 -28.39 -25.12
CA ALA A 505 13.42 -27.49 -23.96
C ALA A 505 12.45 -27.86 -22.80
N ASN A 506 11.30 -28.45 -23.11
CA ASN A 506 10.30 -28.92 -22.15
C ASN A 506 9.92 -30.38 -22.50
N ASN A 507 9.16 -31.03 -21.57
CA ASN A 507 8.66 -32.37 -21.85
C ASN A 507 7.74 -32.37 -23.06
N GLU A 508 8.14 -33.12 -24.13
CA GLU A 508 7.46 -33.07 -25.41
C GLU A 508 6.84 -34.42 -25.77
N PRO A 509 5.52 -34.49 -26.07
CA PRO A 509 4.93 -35.69 -26.65
C PRO A 509 5.28 -35.82 -28.12
N VAL A 510 5.74 -36.99 -28.51
CA VAL A 510 6.09 -37.30 -29.89
C VAL A 510 5.30 -38.53 -30.37
N SER A 511 4.73 -38.43 -31.57
CA SER A 511 3.98 -39.55 -32.19
C SER A 511 4.91 -40.40 -33.07
N ILE A 512 4.74 -41.71 -32.99
CA ILE A 512 5.43 -42.63 -33.89
C ILE A 512 5.06 -42.36 -35.41
N LEU A 513 3.95 -41.68 -35.66
CA LEU A 513 3.49 -41.39 -37.01
C LEU A 513 4.14 -40.14 -37.61
N ASN A 514 4.77 -39.29 -36.79
CA ASN A 514 5.34 -38.03 -37.24
C ASN A 514 6.87 -38.00 -36.97
N PRO A 515 7.65 -37.51 -37.95
CA PRO A 515 9.07 -37.32 -37.73
C PRO A 515 9.31 -36.24 -36.66
N VAL A 516 10.33 -36.43 -35.85
CA VAL A 516 10.78 -35.50 -34.84
C VAL A 516 11.97 -34.67 -35.40
N ILE A 517 11.87 -33.35 -35.26
CA ILE A 517 12.99 -32.46 -35.67
C ILE A 517 13.84 -32.19 -34.41
N LEU A 518 15.03 -32.82 -34.34
CA LEU A 518 16.04 -32.50 -33.33
C LEU A 518 16.77 -31.24 -33.72
N SER A 519 16.88 -30.24 -32.86
CA SER A 519 17.51 -28.96 -33.16
C SER A 519 18.20 -28.31 -31.97
N CYS A 520 19.20 -27.47 -32.24
CA CYS A 520 19.88 -26.64 -31.28
C CYS A 520 20.56 -25.45 -31.95
N MET A 521 20.80 -24.38 -31.19
CA MET A 521 21.68 -23.27 -31.60
C MET A 521 23.11 -23.56 -31.16
N ALA A 522 24.02 -23.60 -32.11
CA ALA A 522 25.44 -23.86 -31.88
C ALA A 522 26.31 -22.86 -32.73
N PRO A 523 27.62 -22.73 -32.43
CA PRO A 523 28.49 -21.90 -33.23
C PRO A 523 28.47 -22.31 -34.70
N SER A 524 28.26 -21.37 -35.62
CA SER A 524 28.35 -21.61 -37.08
C SER A 524 29.70 -22.24 -37.42
N GLY A 525 29.69 -23.33 -38.23
CA GLY A 525 30.87 -24.13 -38.58
C GLY A 525 31.16 -25.28 -37.59
N ALA A 526 30.39 -25.47 -36.55
CA ALA A 526 30.51 -26.63 -35.67
C ALA A 526 30.02 -27.92 -36.33
N GLN A 527 30.50 -29.06 -35.87
CA GLN A 527 29.92 -30.38 -36.14
C GLN A 527 29.04 -30.78 -34.99
N VAL A 528 27.76 -30.94 -35.25
CA VAL A 528 26.76 -31.26 -34.20
C VAL A 528 26.08 -32.58 -34.48
N SER A 529 25.91 -33.39 -33.45
CA SER A 529 25.12 -34.63 -33.49
C SER A 529 24.24 -34.73 -32.26
N ALA A 530 23.12 -35.44 -32.36
CA ALA A 530 22.21 -35.71 -31.23
C ALA A 530 22.01 -37.22 -31.09
N GLU A 531 21.99 -37.70 -29.84
CA GLU A 531 21.64 -39.06 -29.48
C GLU A 531 20.27 -39.09 -28.82
N LEU A 532 19.39 -39.92 -29.37
CA LEU A 532 18.07 -40.19 -28.82
C LEU A 532 17.79 -41.69 -28.79
N ASN A 533 17.50 -42.23 -27.63
CA ASN A 533 17.17 -43.63 -27.43
C ASN A 533 18.22 -44.59 -28.07
N GLY A 534 19.54 -44.27 -27.96
CA GLY A 534 20.62 -45.03 -28.49
C GLY A 534 20.89 -44.89 -30.01
N HIS A 535 20.14 -44.00 -30.70
CA HIS A 535 20.34 -43.66 -32.12
C HIS A 535 21.03 -42.30 -32.25
N LEU A 536 22.04 -42.24 -33.06
CA LEU A 536 22.84 -41.03 -33.35
C LEU A 536 22.36 -40.37 -34.62
N TYR A 537 22.07 -39.07 -34.58
CA TYR A 537 21.64 -38.20 -35.69
C TYR A 537 22.68 -37.09 -35.89
N THR A 538 23.14 -36.90 -37.10
CA THR A 538 24.02 -35.77 -37.45
C THR A 538 23.14 -34.59 -37.83
N LEU A 539 23.35 -33.45 -37.18
CA LEU A 539 22.60 -32.21 -37.46
C LEU A 539 23.32 -31.39 -38.56
N THR A 540 22.50 -30.76 -39.38
CA THR A 540 23.01 -29.89 -40.46
C THR A 540 22.69 -28.43 -40.11
N GLN A 541 23.67 -27.56 -40.31
CA GLN A 541 23.48 -26.12 -40.18
C GLN A 541 22.46 -25.63 -41.21
N GLN A 542 21.41 -24.94 -40.79
CA GLN A 542 20.30 -24.53 -41.67
C GLN A 542 20.65 -23.33 -42.55
N ASP A 543 21.42 -22.36 -42.02
CA ASP A 543 21.91 -21.21 -42.78
C ASP A 543 23.46 -21.18 -42.78
N PRO A 544 24.10 -21.60 -43.88
CA PRO A 544 25.53 -21.61 -43.98
C PRO A 544 26.16 -20.22 -44.20
N SER A 545 25.36 -19.17 -44.41
CA SER A 545 25.87 -17.79 -44.58
C SER A 545 26.24 -17.10 -43.26
N ILE A 546 25.86 -17.68 -42.12
CA ILE A 546 26.18 -17.13 -40.80
C ILE A 546 27.68 -17.20 -40.55
N ARG A 547 28.30 -16.12 -40.12
CA ARG A 547 29.74 -16.03 -39.84
C ARG A 547 30.17 -17.12 -38.84
N PRO A 548 31.37 -17.76 -39.06
CA PRO A 548 31.87 -18.75 -38.12
C PRO A 548 31.92 -18.24 -36.68
N GLY A 549 31.44 -19.07 -35.74
CA GLY A 549 31.40 -18.75 -34.33
C GLY A 549 30.12 -18.01 -33.88
N TYR A 550 29.28 -17.49 -34.77
CA TYR A 550 28.00 -16.88 -34.38
C TYR A 550 26.90 -17.94 -34.24
N PRO A 551 25.86 -17.68 -33.41
CA PRO A 551 24.76 -18.64 -33.20
C PRO A 551 24.09 -19.02 -34.54
N ALA A 552 24.09 -20.30 -34.85
CA ALA A 552 23.45 -20.87 -36.03
C ALA A 552 22.53 -22.03 -35.64
N LEU A 553 21.38 -22.16 -36.29
CA LEU A 553 20.46 -23.29 -36.07
C LEU A 553 20.98 -24.53 -36.76
N PHE A 554 21.12 -25.62 -36.02
CA PHE A 554 21.43 -26.97 -36.49
C PHE A 554 20.21 -27.86 -36.31
N SER A 555 19.83 -28.66 -37.29
CA SER A 555 18.71 -29.61 -37.17
C SER A 555 18.92 -30.92 -37.96
N ALA A 556 18.19 -31.96 -37.49
CA ALA A 556 18.07 -33.26 -38.16
C ALA A 556 16.68 -33.83 -37.92
N THR A 557 16.17 -34.58 -38.89
CA THR A 557 14.95 -35.32 -38.75
C THR A 557 15.18 -36.71 -38.16
N ALA A 558 14.59 -37.01 -37.02
CA ALA A 558 14.62 -38.33 -36.41
C ALA A 558 13.29 -39.06 -36.62
N GLN A 559 13.37 -40.32 -37.06
CA GLN A 559 12.23 -41.22 -37.09
C GLN A 559 12.23 -42.12 -35.85
N LEU A 560 11.13 -42.09 -35.11
CA LEU A 560 10.96 -42.99 -33.95
C LEU A 560 10.77 -44.42 -34.45
N VAL A 561 11.44 -45.40 -33.79
CA VAL A 561 11.27 -46.79 -34.12
C VAL A 561 9.83 -47.24 -33.80
N GLU A 562 9.21 -48.01 -34.73
CA GLU A 562 7.88 -48.61 -34.49
C GLU A 562 7.91 -49.43 -33.19
N ALA A 563 7.10 -48.98 -32.21
CA ALA A 563 6.83 -49.82 -31.04
C ALA A 563 5.74 -50.80 -31.40
N GLU A 564 5.98 -52.10 -31.20
CA GLU A 564 5.00 -53.19 -31.41
C GLU A 564 3.74 -53.06 -30.53
N THR A 565 3.72 -52.09 -29.63
CA THR A 565 2.62 -51.84 -28.71
C THR A 565 2.35 -50.32 -28.62
N LEU A 566 1.11 -49.93 -28.69
CA LEU A 566 0.53 -48.62 -28.43
C LEU A 566 0.75 -48.20 -26.94
N GLN A 567 1.98 -48.21 -26.47
CA GLN A 567 2.29 -47.82 -25.07
C GLN A 567 2.96 -46.47 -25.05
N ILE A 568 2.48 -45.60 -24.17
CA ILE A 568 3.17 -44.35 -23.83
C ILE A 568 4.50 -44.76 -23.17
N SER A 569 5.62 -44.33 -23.72
CA SER A 569 6.94 -44.60 -23.17
C SER A 569 7.80 -43.32 -23.13
N ARG A 570 8.58 -43.16 -22.07
CA ARG A 570 9.59 -42.10 -21.97
C ARG A 570 10.79 -42.50 -22.81
N LEU A 571 11.15 -41.65 -23.77
CA LEU A 571 12.37 -41.80 -24.57
C LEU A 571 13.56 -41.13 -23.84
N GLY A 572 13.27 -40.27 -22.86
CA GLY A 572 14.25 -39.51 -22.12
C GLY A 572 14.72 -38.23 -22.82
N PRO A 573 15.71 -37.54 -22.22
CA PRO A 573 16.28 -36.34 -22.80
C PRO A 573 17.13 -36.66 -24.02
N VAL A 574 17.32 -35.66 -24.90
CA VAL A 574 18.23 -35.77 -26.06
C VAL A 574 19.63 -35.29 -25.66
N SER A 575 20.67 -36.07 -25.99
CA SER A 575 22.06 -35.69 -25.73
C SER A 575 22.69 -35.14 -26.97
N TYR A 576 23.04 -33.85 -26.99
CA TYR A 576 23.73 -33.19 -28.07
C TYR A 576 25.23 -33.21 -27.86
N THR A 577 25.96 -33.54 -28.91
CA THR A 577 27.44 -33.54 -28.94
C THR A 577 27.90 -32.56 -30.03
N MET A 578 28.75 -31.63 -29.67
CA MET A 578 29.32 -30.62 -30.57
C MET A 578 30.83 -30.70 -30.60
N VAL A 579 31.39 -30.61 -31.77
CA VAL A 579 32.83 -30.39 -31.96
C VAL A 579 33.03 -29.05 -32.66
N TYR A 580 33.68 -28.16 -31.96
CA TYR A 580 34.03 -26.83 -32.50
C TYR A 580 35.39 -26.40 -32.00
N ASP A 581 36.23 -25.87 -32.90
CA ASP A 581 37.62 -25.46 -32.64
C ASP A 581 38.45 -26.53 -31.92
N GLY A 582 38.25 -27.80 -32.36
CA GLY A 582 38.96 -28.98 -31.82
C GLY A 582 38.50 -29.40 -30.39
N GLN A 583 37.50 -28.77 -29.82
CA GLN A 583 36.92 -29.11 -28.49
C GLN A 583 35.60 -29.85 -28.64
N LEU A 584 35.46 -30.95 -27.85
CA LEU A 584 34.24 -31.71 -27.72
C LEU A 584 33.42 -31.15 -26.57
N ARG A 585 32.15 -30.85 -26.79
CA ARG A 585 31.21 -30.39 -25.76
C ARG A 585 29.92 -31.17 -25.83
N LEU A 586 29.33 -31.42 -24.64
CA LEU A 586 28.09 -32.18 -24.47
C LEU A 586 27.04 -31.24 -23.87
N GLN A 587 25.85 -31.29 -24.43
CA GLN A 587 24.68 -30.58 -23.90
C GLN A 587 23.49 -31.55 -23.89
N THR A 588 22.83 -31.69 -22.74
CA THR A 588 21.58 -32.46 -22.65
C THR A 588 20.41 -31.51 -22.71
N SER A 589 19.34 -31.89 -23.42
CA SER A 589 18.10 -31.11 -23.47
C SER A 589 17.50 -30.94 -22.07
N LEU A 590 16.82 -29.81 -21.85
CA LEU A 590 16.21 -29.52 -20.57
C LEU A 590 14.94 -30.37 -20.34
N GLY A 591 14.21 -30.69 -21.41
CA GLY A 591 13.04 -31.55 -21.41
C GLY A 591 13.31 -32.98 -21.86
N GLU A 592 12.31 -33.85 -21.75
CA GLU A 592 12.30 -35.26 -22.16
C GLU A 592 11.27 -35.48 -23.28
N LEU A 593 11.57 -36.41 -24.20
CA LEU A 593 10.61 -36.90 -25.19
C LEU A 593 9.78 -38.04 -24.62
N VAL A 594 8.46 -37.96 -24.83
CA VAL A 594 7.51 -39.00 -24.44
C VAL A 594 6.78 -39.50 -25.69
N GLN A 595 7.04 -40.76 -26.04
CA GLN A 595 6.40 -41.37 -27.21
C GLN A 595 4.95 -41.74 -26.90
N ILE A 596 4.04 -41.31 -27.74
CA ILE A 596 2.62 -41.65 -27.68
C ILE A 596 2.17 -42.38 -28.96
N GLY A 597 1.15 -43.22 -28.84
CA GLY A 597 0.58 -43.97 -29.98
C GLY A 597 -0.22 -43.11 -30.94
N SER A 598 -1.03 -42.17 -30.39
CA SER A 598 -1.77 -41.17 -31.14
C SER A 598 -1.92 -39.90 -30.27
N GLN A 599 -2.16 -38.75 -30.91
CA GLN A 599 -2.44 -37.50 -30.19
C GLN A 599 -3.74 -37.58 -29.37
N GLN A 600 -4.70 -38.41 -29.77
CA GLN A 600 -5.98 -38.58 -29.08
C GLN A 600 -5.86 -39.16 -27.66
N ASP A 601 -4.73 -39.78 -27.34
CA ASP A 601 -4.48 -40.38 -26.02
C ASP A 601 -3.61 -39.48 -25.13
N LEU A 602 -3.23 -38.28 -25.60
CA LEU A 602 -2.41 -37.38 -24.82
C LEU A 602 -3.24 -36.66 -23.76
N ALA A 603 -2.84 -36.84 -22.54
CA ALA A 603 -3.41 -36.15 -21.39
C ALA A 603 -2.34 -35.59 -20.48
N ILE A 604 -2.67 -34.46 -19.83
CA ILE A 604 -1.77 -33.76 -18.90
C ILE A 604 -2.40 -33.63 -17.52
N GLN A 605 -1.57 -33.27 -16.56
CA GLN A 605 -1.98 -32.81 -15.25
C GLN A 605 -1.20 -31.55 -14.86
N THR A 606 -1.94 -30.50 -14.45
CA THR A 606 -1.32 -29.24 -13.99
C THR A 606 -0.47 -29.47 -12.74
N THR A 607 0.72 -28.84 -12.68
CA THR A 607 1.70 -28.97 -11.60
C THR A 607 1.77 -27.74 -10.70
N ASP A 608 1.51 -26.58 -11.25
CA ASP A 608 1.55 -25.32 -10.53
C ASP A 608 0.32 -25.14 -9.63
N PRO A 609 0.43 -24.48 -8.49
CA PRO A 609 -0.70 -24.23 -7.59
C PRO A 609 -1.90 -23.61 -8.31
N LEU A 610 -1.61 -22.72 -9.27
CA LEU A 610 -2.58 -22.13 -10.20
C LEU A 610 -1.94 -22.06 -11.60
N THR A 611 -2.59 -22.67 -12.59
CA THR A 611 -2.09 -22.70 -13.97
C THR A 611 -2.92 -21.77 -14.83
N ALA A 612 -2.29 -20.74 -15.40
CA ALA A 612 -2.92 -19.79 -16.31
C ALA A 612 -3.27 -20.48 -17.65
N VAL A 613 -4.47 -20.26 -18.15
CA VAL A 613 -4.97 -20.72 -19.46
C VAL A 613 -5.18 -19.50 -20.36
N PHE A 614 -4.43 -19.42 -21.45
CA PHE A 614 -4.47 -18.31 -22.39
C PHE A 614 -5.32 -18.64 -23.64
N ALA A 615 -5.80 -17.61 -24.31
CA ALA A 615 -6.52 -17.78 -25.57
C ALA A 615 -5.61 -18.34 -26.67
N ASP A 616 -4.36 -17.90 -26.70
CA ASP A 616 -3.33 -18.27 -27.65
C ASP A 616 -1.92 -18.09 -27.05
N PRO A 617 -0.85 -18.58 -27.73
CA PRO A 617 0.54 -18.50 -27.24
C PRO A 617 1.12 -17.09 -27.10
N SER A 618 0.46 -16.04 -27.58
CA SER A 618 0.92 -14.66 -27.36
C SER A 618 0.77 -14.20 -25.91
N GLU A 619 0.03 -14.97 -25.09
CA GLU A 619 -0.28 -14.72 -23.67
C GLU A 619 -0.93 -13.35 -23.38
N LYS A 620 -1.39 -12.66 -24.42
CA LYS A 620 -2.03 -11.35 -24.27
C LYS A 620 -3.40 -11.42 -23.61
N LYS A 621 -4.08 -12.58 -23.73
CA LYS A 621 -5.44 -12.77 -23.21
C LYS A 621 -5.51 -14.01 -22.33
N LEU A 622 -5.58 -13.80 -21.03
CA LEU A 622 -5.87 -14.84 -20.06
C LEU A 622 -7.38 -15.19 -20.14
N LEU A 623 -7.74 -16.46 -20.22
CA LEU A 623 -9.13 -16.92 -20.23
C LEU A 623 -9.61 -17.26 -18.81
N TYR A 624 -8.85 -18.07 -18.08
CA TYR A 624 -9.15 -18.56 -16.74
C TYR A 624 -7.88 -19.19 -16.13
N ALA A 625 -7.99 -19.64 -14.89
CA ALA A 625 -6.90 -20.36 -14.24
C ALA A 625 -7.37 -21.71 -13.69
N LEU A 626 -6.54 -22.74 -13.82
CA LEU A 626 -6.83 -24.11 -13.37
C LEU A 626 -6.10 -24.41 -12.05
N PRO A 627 -6.79 -24.98 -11.06
CA PRO A 627 -6.15 -25.48 -9.83
C PRO A 627 -5.12 -26.56 -10.10
N GLN A 628 -4.12 -26.71 -9.21
CA GLN A 628 -3.15 -27.80 -9.25
C GLN A 628 -3.82 -29.19 -9.25
N GLY A 629 -3.33 -30.05 -10.10
CA GLY A 629 -3.86 -31.42 -10.21
C GLY A 629 -5.02 -31.56 -11.19
N THR A 630 -5.41 -30.47 -11.89
CA THR A 630 -6.39 -30.57 -12.98
C THR A 630 -5.82 -31.42 -14.10
N LYS A 631 -6.62 -32.36 -14.60
CA LYS A 631 -6.29 -33.28 -15.69
C LYS A 631 -7.12 -32.96 -16.91
N ASP A 632 -6.49 -32.84 -18.08
CA ASP A 632 -7.20 -32.58 -19.32
C ASP A 632 -6.58 -33.31 -20.52
N TYR A 633 -7.35 -33.52 -21.58
CA TYR A 633 -6.81 -33.98 -22.85
C TYR A 633 -6.18 -32.83 -23.63
N VAL A 634 -5.12 -33.15 -24.37
CA VAL A 634 -4.44 -32.22 -25.26
C VAL A 634 -4.97 -32.40 -26.66
N THR A 635 -5.52 -31.35 -27.25
CA THR A 635 -6.06 -31.35 -28.62
C THR A 635 -4.98 -31.06 -29.66
N SER A 636 -4.01 -30.21 -29.32
CA SER A 636 -2.83 -29.91 -30.13
C SER A 636 -1.72 -29.34 -29.24
N SER A 637 -0.51 -29.20 -29.79
CA SER A 637 0.61 -28.58 -29.08
C SER A 637 1.53 -27.78 -30.02
N THR A 638 2.20 -26.78 -29.49
CA THR A 638 3.36 -26.09 -30.08
C THR A 638 4.63 -26.47 -29.31
N ASP A 639 5.76 -25.84 -29.59
CA ASP A 639 7.02 -26.09 -28.86
C ASP A 639 6.90 -25.80 -27.36
N GLU A 640 6.12 -24.77 -27.00
CA GLU A 640 6.00 -24.29 -25.62
C GLU A 640 4.62 -24.52 -24.98
N TYR A 641 3.57 -24.80 -25.76
CA TYR A 641 2.18 -24.83 -25.26
C TYR A 641 1.46 -26.12 -25.56
N TYR A 642 0.55 -26.53 -24.65
CA TYR A 642 -0.50 -27.52 -24.86
C TYR A 642 -1.83 -26.81 -25.04
N TYR A 643 -2.60 -27.14 -26.11
CA TYR A 643 -4.00 -26.73 -26.26
C TYR A 643 -4.90 -27.77 -25.60
N LEU A 644 -5.81 -27.32 -24.77
CA LEU A 644 -6.63 -28.15 -23.91
C LEU A 644 -8.00 -28.42 -24.52
N TYR A 645 -8.58 -29.59 -24.22
CA TYR A 645 -9.97 -29.92 -24.57
C TYR A 645 -10.94 -28.95 -23.90
N SER A 646 -10.72 -28.55 -22.67
CA SER A 646 -11.53 -27.56 -21.95
C SER A 646 -11.48 -26.16 -22.57
N GLY A 647 -10.56 -25.90 -23.51
CA GLY A 647 -10.34 -24.65 -24.23
C GLY A 647 -9.08 -23.91 -23.80
N GLY A 648 -8.52 -23.13 -24.74
CA GLY A 648 -7.29 -22.36 -24.52
C GLY A 648 -6.02 -23.18 -24.52
N CYS A 649 -4.89 -22.54 -24.15
CA CYS A 649 -3.59 -23.21 -24.06
C CYS A 649 -2.85 -22.85 -22.74
N ILE A 650 -1.98 -23.75 -22.31
CA ILE A 650 -1.12 -23.62 -21.13
C ILE A 650 0.34 -23.83 -21.53
N ARG A 651 1.27 -23.23 -20.78
CA ARG A 651 2.70 -23.52 -20.95
C ARG A 651 3.01 -24.97 -20.56
N LYS A 652 3.80 -25.66 -21.37
CA LYS A 652 4.20 -27.08 -21.12
C LYS A 652 4.86 -27.28 -19.77
N LYS A 653 5.68 -26.32 -19.32
CA LYS A 653 6.33 -26.34 -18.00
C LYS A 653 5.36 -26.36 -16.81
N ALA A 654 4.13 -25.88 -16.98
CA ALA A 654 3.11 -25.85 -15.93
C ALA A 654 2.30 -27.15 -15.83
N ALA A 655 2.67 -28.19 -16.59
CA ALA A 655 1.98 -29.47 -16.59
C ALA A 655 2.94 -30.64 -16.79
N ARG A 656 2.52 -31.81 -16.32
CA ARG A 656 3.18 -33.07 -16.61
C ARG A 656 2.30 -33.96 -17.48
N ILE A 657 2.91 -34.71 -18.38
CA ILE A 657 2.24 -35.71 -19.20
C ILE A 657 1.82 -36.90 -18.35
N LEU A 658 0.61 -37.38 -18.54
CA LEU A 658 0.13 -38.63 -17.91
C LEU A 658 0.56 -39.83 -18.72
N THR A 659 1.46 -40.64 -18.17
CA THR A 659 2.07 -41.77 -18.88
C THR A 659 1.40 -43.14 -18.58
N ARG A 660 0.58 -43.22 -17.53
CA ARG A 660 -0.11 -44.47 -17.15
C ARG A 660 -1.50 -44.51 -17.78
N LYS A 661 -1.83 -45.59 -18.47
CA LYS A 661 -3.20 -45.80 -19.02
C LYS A 661 -4.28 -45.67 -17.95
N THR A 662 -4.04 -46.16 -16.73
CA THR A 662 -4.97 -46.00 -15.59
C THR A 662 -5.27 -44.53 -15.27
N ASP A 663 -4.26 -43.65 -15.36
CA ASP A 663 -4.43 -42.23 -15.03
C ASP A 663 -5.19 -41.50 -16.12
N ILE A 664 -5.10 -41.93 -17.37
CA ILE A 664 -5.83 -41.40 -18.54
C ILE A 664 -7.28 -41.93 -18.53
N TYR A 665 -7.53 -43.20 -18.28
CA TYR A 665 -8.90 -43.74 -18.19
C TYR A 665 -9.71 -43.21 -17.00
N THR A 666 -9.08 -42.61 -15.99
CA THR A 666 -9.77 -41.96 -14.86
C THR A 666 -10.15 -40.52 -15.11
N LEU A 667 -9.89 -39.97 -16.32
CA LEU A 667 -10.29 -38.60 -16.65
C LEU A 667 -11.81 -38.44 -16.67
N SER A 668 -12.53 -39.40 -17.27
CA SER A 668 -14.02 -39.35 -17.30
C SER A 668 -14.59 -39.75 -15.95
N LYS A 669 -15.35 -38.87 -15.33
CA LYS A 669 -15.92 -39.08 -13.99
C LYS A 669 -17.45 -38.96 -13.99
N LYS A 670 -18.02 -39.44 -12.88
CA LYS A 670 -19.43 -39.24 -12.54
C LYS A 670 -19.50 -38.32 -11.32
N ILE A 671 -20.33 -37.30 -11.42
CA ILE A 671 -20.68 -36.46 -10.27
C ILE A 671 -21.80 -37.17 -9.50
N SER A 672 -21.48 -37.58 -8.27
CA SER A 672 -22.41 -38.38 -7.46
C SER A 672 -23.47 -37.54 -6.74
N ASN A 673 -23.13 -36.29 -6.42
CA ASN A 673 -24.02 -35.36 -5.73
C ASN A 673 -23.59 -33.90 -5.99
N VAL A 674 -24.52 -32.96 -5.77
CA VAL A 674 -24.28 -31.53 -5.70
C VAL A 674 -24.75 -31.01 -4.34
N VAL A 675 -23.94 -30.22 -3.66
CA VAL A 675 -24.27 -29.64 -2.35
C VAL A 675 -24.09 -28.15 -2.41
N ILE A 676 -25.07 -27.39 -1.91
CA ILE A 676 -25.02 -25.94 -1.77
C ILE A 676 -24.86 -25.60 -0.30
N GLN A 677 -23.97 -24.68 0.01
CA GLN A 677 -23.72 -24.17 1.37
C GLN A 677 -23.59 -22.68 1.35
N SER A 678 -24.56 -21.97 1.93
CA SER A 678 -24.54 -20.51 2.05
C SER A 678 -23.58 -20.06 3.14
N THR A 679 -22.99 -18.89 2.93
CA THR A 679 -22.12 -18.17 3.86
C THR A 679 -22.58 -16.74 4.02
N SER A 680 -21.93 -15.97 4.91
CA SER A 680 -22.24 -14.56 5.09
C SER A 680 -21.88 -13.65 3.90
N ARG A 681 -21.16 -14.16 2.87
CA ARG A 681 -20.69 -13.35 1.72
C ARG A 681 -21.01 -13.99 0.37
N GLY A 682 -21.58 -15.18 0.36
CA GLY A 682 -21.83 -15.91 -0.88
C GLY A 682 -22.19 -17.36 -0.63
N GLU A 683 -21.98 -18.21 -1.63
CA GLU A 683 -22.31 -19.63 -1.57
C GLU A 683 -21.20 -20.51 -2.14
N TYR A 684 -21.05 -21.69 -1.56
CA TYR A 684 -20.28 -22.78 -2.13
C TYR A 684 -21.21 -23.75 -2.86
N ILE A 685 -20.88 -24.10 -4.10
CA ILE A 685 -21.47 -25.23 -4.81
C ILE A 685 -20.38 -26.32 -4.91
N THR A 686 -20.63 -27.48 -4.31
CA THR A 686 -19.70 -28.61 -4.27
C THR A 686 -20.21 -29.72 -5.20
N PHE A 687 -19.39 -30.10 -6.19
CA PHE A 687 -19.62 -31.24 -7.09
C PHE A 687 -18.82 -32.43 -6.56
N VAL A 688 -19.54 -33.42 -5.99
CA VAL A 688 -18.95 -34.56 -5.29
C VAL A 688 -18.37 -35.58 -6.26
N GLY A 689 -17.08 -35.88 -6.13
CA GLY A 689 -16.35 -36.81 -7.00
C GLY A 689 -15.66 -36.14 -8.21
N GLY A 690 -15.70 -34.81 -8.32
CA GLY A 690 -15.17 -34.09 -9.49
C GLY A 690 -13.69 -33.70 -9.44
N LYS A 691 -12.95 -34.06 -8.41
CA LYS A 691 -11.53 -33.66 -8.28
C LYS A 691 -10.72 -33.95 -9.55
N GLY A 692 -10.00 -32.97 -9.97
CA GLY A 692 -9.11 -33.05 -11.14
C GLY A 692 -9.80 -32.82 -12.48
N LEU A 693 -11.12 -32.61 -12.52
CA LEU A 693 -11.81 -32.21 -13.74
C LEU A 693 -11.62 -30.69 -14.02
N PRO A 694 -11.46 -30.29 -15.29
CA PRO A 694 -11.52 -28.88 -15.65
C PRO A 694 -12.92 -28.31 -15.38
N CYS A 695 -12.96 -27.16 -14.72
CA CYS A 695 -14.19 -26.42 -14.48
C CYS A 695 -13.96 -24.97 -14.93
N THR A 696 -14.69 -24.55 -15.97
CA THR A 696 -14.67 -23.17 -16.45
C THR A 696 -15.97 -22.48 -16.03
N VAL A 697 -15.86 -21.20 -15.68
CA VAL A 697 -16.97 -20.36 -15.22
C VAL A 697 -17.01 -19.10 -16.06
N SER A 698 -18.21 -18.67 -16.46
CA SER A 698 -18.45 -17.41 -17.14
C SER A 698 -19.67 -16.70 -16.57
N TYR A 699 -19.65 -15.37 -16.59
CA TYR A 699 -20.78 -14.54 -16.17
C TYR A 699 -21.26 -13.66 -17.31
N ASP A 700 -22.55 -13.76 -17.63
CA ASP A 700 -23.23 -12.85 -18.55
C ASP A 700 -24.00 -11.79 -17.77
N ALA A 701 -23.49 -10.54 -17.85
CA ALA A 701 -24.09 -9.42 -17.14
C ALA A 701 -25.43 -8.95 -17.71
N ASN A 702 -25.75 -9.25 -18.99
CA ASN A 702 -27.03 -8.88 -19.63
C ASN A 702 -28.12 -9.84 -19.20
N GLU A 703 -27.82 -11.14 -19.20
CA GLU A 703 -28.77 -12.19 -18.83
C GLU A 703 -28.76 -12.47 -17.32
N HIS A 704 -27.91 -11.79 -16.55
CA HIS A 704 -27.68 -12.02 -15.11
C HIS A 704 -27.49 -13.51 -14.77
N THR A 705 -26.65 -14.20 -15.53
CA THR A 705 -26.54 -15.67 -15.49
C THR A 705 -25.07 -16.06 -15.37
N VAL A 706 -24.77 -16.97 -14.43
CA VAL A 706 -23.49 -17.66 -14.33
C VAL A 706 -23.59 -19.02 -15.01
N SER A 707 -22.64 -19.37 -15.85
CA SER A 707 -22.53 -20.67 -16.49
C SER A 707 -21.25 -21.38 -16.08
N LEU A 708 -21.36 -22.65 -15.68
CA LEU A 708 -20.22 -23.53 -15.41
C LEU A 708 -20.19 -24.63 -16.44
N ARG A 709 -19.01 -24.91 -17.01
CA ARG A 709 -18.78 -26.11 -17.82
C ARG A 709 -17.81 -27.02 -17.07
N LEU A 710 -18.26 -28.23 -16.73
CA LEU A 710 -17.46 -29.31 -16.16
C LEU A 710 -17.10 -30.28 -17.28
N SER A 711 -15.84 -30.30 -17.71
CA SER A 711 -15.39 -31.21 -18.76
C SER A 711 -15.13 -32.61 -18.26
N HIS A 712 -15.27 -33.61 -19.15
CA HIS A 712 -15.05 -35.04 -18.87
C HIS A 712 -16.04 -35.64 -17.85
N VAL A 713 -17.27 -35.14 -17.81
CA VAL A 713 -18.36 -35.68 -16.98
C VAL A 713 -19.32 -36.49 -17.79
N THR A 714 -19.33 -37.81 -17.58
CA THR A 714 -20.19 -38.73 -18.30
C THR A 714 -21.61 -38.83 -17.74
N ASN A 715 -21.80 -38.50 -16.49
CA ASN A 715 -23.11 -38.51 -15.85
C ASN A 715 -23.10 -37.69 -14.56
N MET A 716 -24.19 -37.04 -14.25
CA MET A 716 -24.45 -36.38 -12.97
C MET A 716 -25.77 -36.88 -12.39
N ASN A 717 -25.76 -37.16 -11.07
CA ASN A 717 -26.98 -37.53 -10.37
C ASN A 717 -27.94 -36.33 -10.32
N ARG A 718 -29.15 -36.45 -10.85
CA ARG A 718 -30.12 -35.35 -11.05
C ARG A 718 -31.07 -35.11 -9.88
N GLN A 719 -30.73 -35.48 -8.65
CA GLN A 719 -31.57 -35.11 -7.50
C GLN A 719 -31.33 -33.63 -7.09
N LEU A 720 -31.48 -32.71 -8.05
CA LEU A 720 -31.30 -31.28 -7.87
C LEU A 720 -32.56 -30.54 -7.40
N ASP A 721 -33.72 -31.18 -7.49
CA ASP A 721 -35.07 -30.60 -7.25
C ASP A 721 -35.29 -30.14 -5.79
N TYR A 722 -34.33 -30.37 -4.87
CA TYR A 722 -34.39 -29.99 -3.47
C TYR A 722 -33.28 -29.01 -3.05
N LEU A 723 -32.47 -28.52 -4.00
CA LEU A 723 -31.41 -27.57 -3.68
C LEU A 723 -32.01 -26.16 -3.65
N SER A 724 -31.87 -25.49 -2.52
CA SER A 724 -32.19 -24.06 -2.40
C SER A 724 -30.90 -23.26 -2.38
N SER A 725 -30.85 -22.19 -3.15
CA SER A 725 -29.77 -21.22 -3.18
C SER A 725 -30.24 -19.87 -2.65
N ASP A 726 -29.40 -19.14 -1.95
CA ASP A 726 -29.69 -17.76 -1.56
C ASP A 726 -29.39 -16.78 -2.70
N ILE A 727 -28.51 -17.16 -3.65
CA ILE A 727 -28.04 -16.33 -4.75
C ILE A 727 -28.78 -16.61 -6.06
N PHE A 728 -28.95 -17.88 -6.40
CA PHE A 728 -29.51 -18.31 -7.70
C PHE A 728 -30.99 -18.63 -7.60
N SER A 729 -31.72 -18.27 -8.64
CA SER A 729 -33.16 -18.55 -8.77
C SER A 729 -33.43 -19.98 -9.22
N ASP A 730 -32.52 -20.57 -10.01
CA ASP A 730 -32.60 -21.93 -10.51
C ASP A 730 -31.22 -22.52 -10.74
N ILE A 731 -31.18 -23.85 -10.93
CA ILE A 731 -29.97 -24.62 -11.27
C ILE A 731 -30.31 -25.56 -12.42
N GLU A 732 -30.05 -25.10 -13.58
CA GLU A 732 -30.30 -25.90 -14.82
C GLU A 732 -29.05 -26.71 -15.18
N VAL A 733 -29.23 -27.98 -15.50
CA VAL A 733 -28.15 -28.89 -15.87
C VAL A 733 -28.43 -29.53 -17.21
N GLN A 734 -27.49 -29.33 -18.13
CA GLN A 734 -27.56 -29.94 -19.48
C GLN A 734 -26.33 -30.84 -19.71
N GLN A 735 -26.57 -32.10 -20.09
CA GLN A 735 -25.50 -33.00 -20.53
C GLN A 735 -25.16 -32.70 -22.00
N GLN A 736 -23.89 -32.46 -22.28
CA GLN A 736 -23.36 -32.21 -23.64
C GLN A 736 -22.23 -33.22 -23.89
N GLU A 737 -22.54 -34.35 -24.51
CA GLU A 737 -21.59 -35.44 -24.77
C GLU A 737 -20.83 -35.88 -23.52
N ASN A 738 -19.54 -35.45 -23.41
CA ASN A 738 -18.68 -35.75 -22.28
C ASN A 738 -18.54 -34.58 -21.28
N ASP A 739 -19.35 -33.53 -21.41
CA ASP A 739 -19.36 -32.37 -20.56
C ASP A 739 -20.71 -32.12 -19.92
N ILE A 740 -20.73 -31.39 -18.85
CA ILE A 740 -21.94 -30.85 -18.23
C ILE A 740 -21.87 -29.33 -18.22
N LEU A 741 -22.94 -28.72 -18.76
CA LEU A 741 -23.22 -27.29 -18.61
C LEU A 741 -24.19 -27.10 -17.45
N VAL A 742 -23.82 -26.27 -16.48
CA VAL A 742 -24.66 -25.84 -15.36
C VAL A 742 -24.94 -24.37 -15.54
N THR A 743 -26.22 -24.00 -15.69
CA THR A 743 -26.68 -22.63 -15.85
C THR A 743 -27.35 -22.17 -14.55
N LEU A 744 -26.89 -21.03 -14.00
CA LEU A 744 -27.27 -20.49 -12.70
C LEU A 744 -27.77 -19.06 -12.90
N PRO A 745 -29.06 -18.83 -13.19
CA PRO A 745 -29.62 -17.49 -13.21
C PRO A 745 -29.63 -16.88 -11.82
N LEU A 746 -29.15 -15.63 -11.67
CA LEU A 746 -29.23 -14.90 -10.43
C LEU A 746 -30.66 -14.54 -10.07
N LYS A 747 -30.95 -14.48 -8.76
CA LYS A 747 -32.23 -13.92 -8.27
C LYS A 747 -32.32 -12.44 -8.62
N GLU A 748 -33.56 -11.93 -8.76
CA GLU A 748 -33.80 -10.53 -9.12
C GLU A 748 -33.10 -9.56 -8.21
N GLY A 749 -32.30 -8.67 -8.77
CA GLY A 749 -31.51 -7.66 -8.07
C GLY A 749 -30.32 -8.18 -7.26
N MET A 750 -30.04 -9.49 -7.29
CA MET A 750 -28.91 -10.09 -6.58
C MET A 750 -27.59 -9.67 -7.23
N PRO A 751 -26.65 -9.03 -6.50
CA PRO A 751 -25.35 -8.69 -7.06
C PRO A 751 -24.45 -9.92 -7.18
N PHE A 752 -23.44 -9.82 -8.06
CA PHE A 752 -22.42 -10.83 -8.27
C PHE A 752 -21.03 -10.17 -8.32
N TYR A 753 -20.08 -10.67 -7.53
CA TYR A 753 -18.75 -10.07 -7.36
C TYR A 753 -17.60 -11.07 -7.51
N GLY A 754 -17.83 -12.17 -8.23
CA GLY A 754 -16.78 -13.10 -8.61
C GLY A 754 -16.98 -14.52 -8.10
N TYR A 755 -16.05 -15.39 -8.53
CA TYR A 755 -16.09 -16.83 -8.25
C TYR A 755 -14.69 -17.40 -8.08
N GLN A 756 -14.59 -18.51 -7.36
CA GLN A 756 -13.32 -19.24 -7.17
C GLN A 756 -13.54 -20.75 -7.33
N VAL A 757 -12.74 -21.40 -8.17
CA VAL A 757 -12.74 -22.85 -8.34
C VAL A 757 -11.59 -23.46 -7.54
N THR A 758 -11.89 -24.43 -6.70
CA THR A 758 -10.88 -25.15 -5.88
C THR A 758 -11.20 -26.65 -5.81
N PHE A 759 -10.22 -27.45 -5.35
CA PHE A 759 -10.42 -28.86 -4.99
C PHE A 759 -10.39 -29.04 -3.48
N ASN A 760 -11.41 -29.71 -2.95
CA ASN A 760 -11.45 -30.10 -1.53
C ASN A 760 -11.74 -31.59 -1.39
N GLY A 761 -10.76 -32.36 -0.85
CA GLY A 761 -10.83 -33.82 -0.86
C GLY A 761 -10.93 -34.35 -2.29
N GLU A 762 -11.98 -35.09 -2.61
CA GLU A 762 -12.28 -35.64 -3.96
C GLU A 762 -13.28 -34.79 -4.77
N ASN A 763 -13.54 -33.54 -4.34
CA ASN A 763 -14.61 -32.73 -4.90
C ASN A 763 -14.07 -31.49 -5.63
N ILE A 764 -14.85 -30.97 -6.60
CA ILE A 764 -14.74 -29.57 -7.06
C ILE A 764 -15.61 -28.73 -6.15
N VAL A 765 -15.08 -27.60 -5.70
CA VAL A 765 -15.79 -26.59 -4.93
C VAL A 765 -15.72 -25.28 -5.67
N VAL A 766 -16.87 -24.71 -6.00
CA VAL A 766 -16.96 -23.38 -6.61
C VAL A 766 -17.61 -22.44 -5.61
N TYR A 767 -16.89 -21.40 -5.23
CA TYR A 767 -17.40 -20.32 -4.40
C TYR A 767 -17.91 -19.19 -5.28
N PHE A 768 -19.08 -18.64 -4.97
CA PHE A 768 -19.68 -17.49 -5.62
C PHE A 768 -19.88 -16.38 -4.62
N ARG A 769 -19.38 -15.21 -4.92
CA ARG A 769 -19.46 -14.03 -4.06
C ARG A 769 -20.66 -13.17 -4.48
N SER A 770 -21.57 -12.91 -3.54
CA SER A 770 -22.76 -12.08 -3.79
C SER A 770 -22.65 -10.66 -3.21
N HIS A 771 -21.81 -10.44 -2.18
CA HIS A 771 -21.62 -9.12 -1.61
C HIS A 771 -20.31 -8.98 -0.86
N LEU A 772 -19.93 -7.72 -0.62
CA LEU A 772 -18.77 -7.34 0.17
C LEU A 772 -19.30 -7.03 1.58
N SER A 773 -19.19 -7.99 2.49
CA SER A 773 -19.62 -7.76 3.87
C SER A 773 -18.59 -6.88 4.56
N SER A 774 -18.97 -5.66 4.92
CA SER A 774 -18.35 -4.93 6.00
C SER A 774 -19.26 -5.02 7.23
N ASP A 775 -18.70 -4.91 8.44
CA ASP A 775 -19.49 -4.74 9.66
C ASP A 775 -20.13 -3.34 9.65
N ALA A 776 -21.08 -3.13 8.71
CA ALA A 776 -21.72 -1.85 8.39
C ALA A 776 -22.38 -1.13 9.58
N LYS A 777 -22.45 -1.80 10.75
CA LYS A 777 -22.96 -1.19 12.00
C LYS A 777 -21.91 -0.35 12.72
N GLN A 778 -20.62 -0.43 12.34
CA GLN A 778 -19.57 0.39 12.90
C GLN A 778 -19.25 1.55 11.96
N THR A 779 -19.90 2.65 12.16
CA THR A 779 -19.75 3.90 11.40
C THR A 779 -18.32 4.49 11.45
N GLN A 780 -17.46 4.04 12.36
CA GLN A 780 -16.07 4.51 12.50
C GLN A 780 -15.04 3.71 11.67
N GLN A 781 -15.39 2.50 11.23
CA GLN A 781 -14.53 1.65 10.39
C GLN A 781 -15.38 1.04 9.27
N PRO A 782 -15.68 1.80 8.23
CA PRO A 782 -16.64 1.40 7.19
C PRO A 782 -16.19 0.19 6.37
N LEU A 783 -14.87 -0.09 6.29
CA LEU A 783 -14.31 -1.22 5.55
C LEU A 783 -13.87 -2.38 6.45
N LYS A 784 -14.27 -2.38 7.73
CA LYS A 784 -13.88 -3.43 8.68
C LYS A 784 -14.30 -4.81 8.22
N GLY A 785 -13.35 -5.75 8.27
CA GLY A 785 -13.55 -7.14 7.89
C GLY A 785 -13.38 -7.42 6.40
N LEU A 786 -13.05 -6.42 5.57
CA LEU A 786 -12.66 -6.62 4.17
C LEU A 786 -11.17 -6.88 4.04
N ASN A 787 -10.81 -7.86 3.25
CA ASN A 787 -9.45 -8.13 2.81
C ASN A 787 -9.22 -7.42 1.47
N ILE A 788 -8.39 -6.39 1.44
CA ILE A 788 -8.08 -5.64 0.23
C ILE A 788 -6.62 -5.88 -0.13
N VAL A 789 -6.38 -6.39 -1.32
CA VAL A 789 -5.02 -6.51 -1.85
C VAL A 789 -4.74 -5.35 -2.78
N ILE A 790 -3.67 -4.61 -2.49
CA ILE A 790 -3.17 -3.55 -3.35
C ILE A 790 -1.90 -4.04 -4.01
N ASP A 791 -1.89 -3.97 -5.31
CA ASP A 791 -0.79 -4.38 -6.15
C ASP A 791 -0.06 -3.16 -6.70
N ALA A 792 1.24 -3.06 -6.41
CA ALA A 792 2.11 -2.10 -7.05
C ALA A 792 2.72 -2.74 -8.29
N GLY A 793 2.27 -2.33 -9.47
CA GLY A 793 2.76 -2.87 -10.75
C GLY A 793 4.27 -2.78 -10.89
N HIS A 794 4.88 -3.65 -11.71
CA HIS A 794 6.33 -3.75 -11.91
C HIS A 794 7.11 -4.14 -10.65
N GLY A 795 8.43 -3.93 -10.62
CA GLY A 795 9.29 -4.21 -9.47
C GLY A 795 10.60 -4.88 -9.83
N GLY A 796 11.65 -4.62 -9.06
CA GLY A 796 12.99 -5.18 -9.27
C GLY A 796 13.65 -4.66 -10.54
N GLN A 797 13.93 -5.54 -11.49
CA GLN A 797 14.51 -5.15 -12.78
C GLN A 797 13.49 -4.63 -13.80
N ASP A 798 12.20 -4.87 -13.53
CA ASP A 798 11.09 -4.35 -14.32
C ASP A 798 10.69 -2.98 -13.78
N ILE A 799 11.23 -1.92 -14.35
CA ILE A 799 10.96 -0.53 -13.95
C ILE A 799 9.65 0.02 -14.52
N GLY A 800 9.02 -0.69 -15.45
CA GLY A 800 7.83 -0.23 -16.17
C GLY A 800 8.17 0.80 -17.25
N SER A 801 7.26 1.74 -17.46
CA SER A 801 7.42 2.80 -18.46
C SER A 801 8.44 3.86 -18.01
N ASP A 802 9.17 4.41 -18.98
CA ASP A 802 10.03 5.55 -18.77
C ASP A 802 9.22 6.79 -18.34
N SER A 803 9.87 7.66 -17.58
CA SER A 803 9.30 8.93 -17.16
C SER A 803 9.91 10.12 -17.89
N LEU A 804 9.33 11.31 -17.75
CA LEU A 804 9.83 12.54 -18.38
C LEU A 804 11.30 12.86 -18.09
N LEU A 805 11.81 12.47 -16.92
CA LEU A 805 13.20 12.73 -16.54
C LEU A 805 14.13 11.52 -16.76
N GLY A 806 13.63 10.42 -17.30
CA GLY A 806 14.41 9.20 -17.57
C GLY A 806 15.11 8.69 -16.31
N ASN A 807 16.36 8.22 -16.44
CA ASN A 807 17.17 7.68 -15.33
C ASN A 807 17.48 8.67 -14.18
N GLN A 808 17.03 9.92 -14.27
CA GLN A 808 17.24 10.94 -13.25
C GLN A 808 16.01 11.16 -12.37
N SER A 809 14.99 10.33 -12.48
CA SER A 809 13.72 10.53 -11.79
C SER A 809 13.05 9.24 -11.35
N THR A 810 11.83 9.39 -10.90
CA THR A 810 10.95 8.35 -10.39
C THR A 810 10.37 7.54 -11.55
N ASP A 811 10.72 6.27 -11.63
CA ASP A 811 10.17 5.31 -12.58
C ASP A 811 8.73 4.94 -12.26
N GLU A 812 8.02 4.31 -13.21
CA GLU A 812 6.67 3.81 -13.01
C GLU A 812 6.60 2.88 -11.79
N GLU A 813 7.55 1.97 -11.65
CA GLU A 813 7.68 1.04 -10.53
C GLU A 813 7.63 1.76 -9.17
N GLN A 814 8.37 2.84 -9.04
CA GLN A 814 8.48 3.60 -7.81
C GLN A 814 7.19 4.40 -7.51
N LEU A 815 6.58 5.02 -8.53
CA LEU A 815 5.31 5.73 -8.39
C LEU A 815 4.16 4.79 -8.05
N ASN A 816 4.10 3.61 -8.68
CA ASN A 816 3.13 2.57 -8.35
C ASN A 816 3.25 2.16 -6.88
N LEU A 817 4.48 1.98 -6.38
CA LEU A 817 4.72 1.62 -4.98
C LEU A 817 4.32 2.75 -4.02
N LEU A 818 4.61 4.00 -4.35
CA LEU A 818 4.21 5.16 -3.53
C LEU A 818 2.69 5.31 -3.45
N MET A 819 1.99 5.16 -4.59
CA MET A 819 0.53 5.20 -4.63
C MET A 819 -0.09 4.04 -3.86
N ALA A 820 0.43 2.82 -4.05
CA ALA A 820 -0.03 1.63 -3.33
C ALA A 820 0.12 1.79 -1.81
N ARG A 821 1.24 2.35 -1.35
CA ARG A 821 1.49 2.63 0.07
C ARG A 821 0.56 3.70 0.64
N ALA A 822 0.35 4.78 -0.10
CA ALA A 822 -0.57 5.84 0.33
C ALA A 822 -2.01 5.31 0.48
N LEU A 823 -2.46 4.47 -0.46
CA LEU A 823 -3.76 3.84 -0.38
C LEU A 823 -3.81 2.77 0.73
N TYR A 824 -2.74 2.00 0.94
CA TYR A 824 -2.62 1.06 2.05
C TYR A 824 -2.88 1.75 3.39
N ASP A 825 -2.20 2.86 3.67
CA ASP A 825 -2.38 3.62 4.90
C ASP A 825 -3.83 4.12 5.03
N ARG A 826 -4.38 4.65 3.95
CA ARG A 826 -5.76 5.16 3.93
C ARG A 826 -6.80 4.08 4.24
N LEU A 827 -6.72 2.93 3.59
CA LEU A 827 -7.69 1.84 3.76
C LEU A 827 -7.60 1.17 5.14
N ARG A 828 -6.41 1.10 5.73
CA ARG A 828 -6.26 0.62 7.11
C ARG A 828 -6.95 1.54 8.11
N ILE A 829 -6.89 2.84 7.90
CA ILE A 829 -7.63 3.82 8.68
C ILE A 829 -9.15 3.57 8.60
N LEU A 830 -9.64 3.20 7.42
CA LEU A 830 -11.04 2.84 7.20
C LEU A 830 -11.41 1.46 7.74
N GLY A 831 -10.44 0.73 8.34
CA GLY A 831 -10.64 -0.54 9.04
C GLY A 831 -10.45 -1.79 8.19
N ALA A 832 -10.03 -1.69 6.93
CA ALA A 832 -9.76 -2.84 6.10
C ALA A 832 -8.50 -3.62 6.55
N ASN A 833 -8.49 -4.93 6.34
CA ASN A 833 -7.26 -5.74 6.32
C ASN A 833 -6.61 -5.52 4.96
N VAL A 834 -5.49 -4.80 4.93
CA VAL A 834 -4.85 -4.43 3.67
C VAL A 834 -3.53 -5.16 3.51
N PHE A 835 -3.25 -5.64 2.31
CA PHE A 835 -2.05 -6.39 1.97
C PHE A 835 -1.45 -5.81 0.69
N LEU A 836 -0.14 -5.56 0.70
CA LEU A 836 0.62 -5.16 -0.49
C LEU A 836 1.23 -6.39 -1.14
N THR A 837 1.19 -6.48 -2.47
CA THR A 837 1.87 -7.55 -3.21
C THR A 837 3.38 -7.44 -3.04
N ARG A 838 3.93 -6.23 -3.05
CA ARG A 838 5.32 -5.93 -2.74
C ARG A 838 5.42 -4.71 -1.83
N SER A 839 6.43 -4.68 -1.00
CA SER A 839 6.71 -3.58 -0.06
C SER A 839 7.98 -2.79 -0.38
N GLY A 840 8.75 -3.21 -1.38
CA GLY A 840 9.97 -2.59 -1.87
C GLY A 840 10.14 -2.83 -3.37
N HIS A 841 11.39 -2.96 -3.79
CA HIS A 841 11.78 -3.20 -5.18
C HIS A 841 11.79 -4.69 -5.57
N GLU A 842 11.01 -5.54 -4.91
CA GLU A 842 10.96 -6.96 -5.20
C GLU A 842 10.34 -7.23 -6.58
N THR A 843 10.93 -8.14 -7.34
CA THR A 843 10.34 -8.67 -8.57
C THR A 843 9.23 -9.64 -8.23
N MET A 844 8.06 -9.48 -8.82
CA MET A 844 6.91 -10.38 -8.64
C MET A 844 6.20 -10.63 -9.96
N ALA A 845 6.11 -11.89 -10.37
CA ALA A 845 5.40 -12.26 -11.59
C ALA A 845 3.88 -12.04 -11.46
N GLY A 846 3.19 -11.77 -12.59
CA GLY A 846 1.76 -11.51 -12.59
C GLY A 846 0.93 -12.65 -11.95
N LEU A 847 1.30 -13.90 -12.21
CA LEU A 847 0.62 -15.07 -11.61
C LEU A 847 0.83 -15.13 -10.08
N ASP A 848 2.02 -14.75 -9.58
CA ASP A 848 2.29 -14.74 -8.14
C ASP A 848 1.46 -13.67 -7.42
N ARG A 849 1.15 -12.55 -8.09
CA ARG A 849 0.25 -11.49 -7.58
C ARG A 849 -1.18 -12.02 -7.42
N ILE A 850 -1.67 -12.80 -8.41
CA ILE A 850 -2.98 -13.45 -8.34
C ILE A 850 -3.01 -14.47 -7.20
N MET A 851 -1.99 -15.34 -7.10
CA MET A 851 -1.91 -16.34 -6.03
C MET A 851 -1.82 -15.68 -4.65
N PHE A 852 -1.09 -14.57 -4.52
CA PHE A 852 -1.03 -13.80 -3.30
C PHE A 852 -2.40 -13.28 -2.89
N ALA A 853 -3.14 -12.68 -3.84
CA ALA A 853 -4.49 -12.17 -3.59
C ALA A 853 -5.46 -13.31 -3.21
N GLN A 854 -5.36 -14.45 -3.88
CA GLN A 854 -6.16 -15.65 -3.57
C GLN A 854 -5.83 -16.20 -2.17
N TYR A 855 -4.55 -16.30 -1.80
CA TYR A 855 -4.10 -16.73 -0.48
C TYR A 855 -4.58 -15.80 0.63
N ARG A 856 -4.71 -14.49 0.36
CA ARG A 856 -5.24 -13.49 1.28
C ARG A 856 -6.77 -13.44 1.31
N GLU A 857 -7.45 -14.30 0.52
CA GLU A 857 -8.91 -14.31 0.40
C GLU A 857 -9.45 -12.90 0.07
N ALA A 858 -8.84 -12.23 -0.90
CA ALA A 858 -9.13 -10.84 -1.23
C ALA A 858 -10.61 -10.62 -1.56
N ASP A 859 -11.18 -9.58 -1.00
CA ASP A 859 -12.52 -9.06 -1.32
C ASP A 859 -12.47 -8.03 -2.46
N LEU A 860 -11.33 -7.33 -2.61
CA LEU A 860 -11.00 -6.40 -3.68
C LEU A 860 -9.53 -6.54 -4.05
N PHE A 861 -9.23 -6.42 -5.35
CA PHE A 861 -7.86 -6.36 -5.86
C PHE A 861 -7.66 -5.07 -6.67
N LEU A 862 -6.69 -4.25 -6.28
CA LEU A 862 -6.41 -2.94 -6.87
C LEU A 862 -4.96 -2.89 -7.31
N SER A 863 -4.71 -2.85 -8.61
CA SER A 863 -3.37 -2.75 -9.19
C SER A 863 -3.11 -1.32 -9.66
N PHE A 864 -1.98 -0.75 -9.30
CA PHE A 864 -1.53 0.55 -9.78
C PHE A 864 -0.53 0.42 -10.90
N HIS A 865 -0.79 1.14 -11.97
CA HIS A 865 0.07 1.37 -13.12
C HIS A 865 0.01 2.83 -13.57
N HIS A 866 1.07 3.32 -14.20
CA HIS A 866 1.15 4.67 -14.75
C HIS A 866 1.83 4.63 -16.13
N CYS A 867 1.15 4.04 -17.10
CA CYS A 867 1.71 3.91 -18.45
C CYS A 867 1.64 5.22 -19.24
N ALA A 868 2.27 5.21 -20.40
CA ALA A 868 2.50 6.39 -21.22
C ALA A 868 1.54 6.54 -22.42
N ASP A 869 0.32 5.99 -22.35
CA ASP A 869 -0.58 6.00 -23.52
C ASP A 869 -1.29 7.34 -23.69
N GLU A 870 -2.19 7.70 -22.76
CA GLU A 870 -3.01 8.90 -22.85
C GLU A 870 -3.07 9.65 -21.50
N PRO A 871 -3.14 10.98 -21.48
CA PRO A 871 -3.30 11.75 -20.26
C PRO A 871 -4.62 11.49 -19.55
N GLY A 872 -4.64 11.63 -18.24
CA GLY A 872 -5.82 11.49 -17.41
C GLY A 872 -5.98 10.12 -16.76
N ILE A 873 -7.20 9.86 -16.25
CA ILE A 873 -7.52 8.65 -15.50
C ILE A 873 -7.99 7.54 -16.44
N SER A 874 -7.31 6.41 -16.42
CA SER A 874 -7.69 5.18 -17.11
C SER A 874 -7.86 4.04 -16.14
N ILE A 875 -8.95 3.28 -16.27
CA ILE A 875 -9.22 2.11 -15.43
C ILE A 875 -9.50 0.90 -16.29
N GLN A 876 -8.85 -0.21 -15.97
CA GLN A 876 -9.14 -1.51 -16.56
C GLN A 876 -9.79 -2.41 -15.51
N TYR A 877 -10.83 -3.16 -15.90
CA TYR A 877 -11.54 -4.11 -15.05
C TYR A 877 -11.36 -5.55 -15.54
N ASN A 878 -11.35 -6.51 -14.63
CA ASN A 878 -11.05 -7.91 -14.92
C ASN A 878 -12.19 -8.65 -15.62
N ASP A 879 -13.45 -8.39 -15.28
CA ASP A 879 -14.63 -9.08 -15.79
C ASP A 879 -15.86 -8.16 -15.71
N SER A 880 -16.91 -8.50 -16.40
CA SER A 880 -18.18 -7.74 -16.50
C SER A 880 -18.79 -7.39 -15.13
N PHE A 881 -18.61 -8.23 -14.10
CA PHE A 881 -19.08 -7.95 -12.74
C PHE A 881 -18.30 -6.80 -12.04
N SER A 882 -17.12 -6.47 -12.54
CA SER A 882 -16.29 -5.35 -12.01
C SER A 882 -16.51 -4.03 -12.77
N LYS A 883 -17.22 -4.06 -13.91
CA LYS A 883 -17.38 -2.90 -14.80
C LYS A 883 -17.99 -1.69 -14.09
N ASN A 884 -19.11 -1.89 -13.40
CA ASN A 884 -19.79 -0.81 -12.66
C ASN A 884 -18.90 -0.22 -11.56
N PHE A 885 -18.09 -1.05 -10.90
CA PHE A 885 -17.10 -0.60 -9.93
C PHE A 885 -16.03 0.28 -10.58
N ALA A 886 -15.52 -0.14 -11.74
CA ALA A 886 -14.53 0.62 -12.52
C ALA A 886 -15.08 1.99 -12.96
N GLU A 887 -16.31 2.04 -13.45
CA GLU A 887 -16.99 3.28 -13.85
C GLU A 887 -17.14 4.23 -12.64
N GLN A 888 -17.61 3.75 -11.49
CA GLN A 888 -17.77 4.56 -10.28
C GLN A 888 -16.44 5.13 -9.78
N ILE A 889 -15.36 4.32 -9.78
CA ILE A 889 -14.02 4.79 -9.37
C ILE A 889 -13.51 5.86 -10.35
N SER A 890 -13.66 5.63 -11.66
CA SER A 890 -13.21 6.56 -12.69
C SER A 890 -13.91 7.91 -12.60
N ASP A 891 -15.24 7.90 -12.52
CA ASP A 891 -16.08 9.10 -12.42
C ASP A 891 -15.74 9.90 -11.15
N ALA A 892 -15.63 9.19 -10.01
CA ALA A 892 -15.35 9.82 -8.73
C ALA A 892 -13.94 10.43 -8.66
N LEU A 893 -12.92 9.72 -9.16
CA LEU A 893 -11.56 10.24 -9.17
C LEU A 893 -11.43 11.43 -10.13
N SER A 894 -12.00 11.34 -11.35
CA SER A 894 -12.01 12.43 -12.31
C SER A 894 -12.63 13.70 -11.71
N ALA A 895 -13.83 13.58 -11.14
CA ALA A 895 -14.53 14.71 -10.56
C ALA A 895 -13.83 15.31 -9.32
N ARG A 896 -13.25 14.48 -8.45
CA ARG A 896 -12.66 14.92 -7.17
C ARG A 896 -11.24 15.43 -7.30
N LEU A 897 -10.50 14.94 -8.29
CA LEU A 897 -9.12 15.36 -8.54
C LEU A 897 -9.02 16.45 -9.59
N ASP A 898 -10.12 16.76 -10.30
CA ASP A 898 -10.17 17.66 -11.46
C ASP A 898 -9.20 17.21 -12.57
N VAL A 899 -9.24 15.90 -12.87
CA VAL A 899 -8.39 15.25 -13.87
C VAL A 899 -9.29 14.62 -14.93
N PRO A 900 -8.99 14.76 -16.23
CA PRO A 900 -9.81 14.16 -17.28
C PRO A 900 -9.96 12.65 -17.12
N GLN A 901 -11.17 12.15 -17.37
CA GLN A 901 -11.41 10.72 -17.54
C GLN A 901 -11.03 10.33 -18.97
N ASN A 902 -10.14 9.35 -19.11
CA ASN A 902 -9.72 8.86 -20.41
C ASN A 902 -10.52 7.61 -20.82
N SER A 903 -10.33 6.48 -20.13
CA SER A 903 -10.94 5.22 -20.52
C SER A 903 -11.33 4.32 -19.35
N VAL A 904 -12.41 3.52 -19.56
CA VAL A 904 -12.76 2.38 -18.71
C VAL A 904 -12.92 1.18 -19.61
N THR A 905 -11.98 0.23 -19.57
CA THR A 905 -11.87 -0.89 -20.51
C THR A 905 -11.69 -2.24 -19.81
N LEU A 906 -11.98 -3.31 -20.54
CA LEU A 906 -11.65 -4.66 -20.09
C LEU A 906 -10.12 -4.82 -20.07
N ALA A 907 -9.58 -5.32 -18.97
CA ALA A 907 -8.15 -5.56 -18.83
C ALA A 907 -7.64 -6.60 -19.86
N ASN A 908 -6.41 -6.41 -20.32
CA ASN A 908 -5.66 -7.36 -21.13
C ASN A 908 -4.37 -7.83 -20.44
N THR A 909 -4.31 -7.69 -19.12
CA THR A 909 -3.15 -7.99 -18.28
C THR A 909 -3.42 -9.19 -17.35
N TYR A 910 -2.45 -9.59 -16.54
CA TYR A 910 -2.61 -10.67 -15.56
C TYR A 910 -3.78 -10.45 -14.58
N SER A 911 -4.20 -9.21 -14.34
CA SER A 911 -5.35 -8.91 -13.46
C SER A 911 -6.65 -9.55 -13.91
N GLN A 912 -6.79 -9.93 -15.20
CA GLN A 912 -7.91 -10.74 -15.69
C GLN A 912 -8.02 -12.12 -15.00
N GLY A 913 -6.92 -12.67 -14.48
CA GLY A 913 -6.92 -13.93 -13.74
C GLY A 913 -7.54 -13.86 -12.34
N VAL A 914 -7.85 -12.66 -11.86
CA VAL A 914 -8.51 -12.45 -10.57
C VAL A 914 -10.02 -12.60 -10.75
N SER A 915 -10.53 -13.83 -10.71
CA SER A 915 -11.96 -14.11 -10.89
C SER A 915 -12.77 -14.12 -9.58
N PHE A 916 -12.10 -14.15 -8.43
CA PHE A 916 -12.71 -14.41 -7.12
C PHE A 916 -13.16 -13.13 -6.39
N CYS A 917 -12.85 -11.95 -6.91
CA CYS A 917 -13.30 -10.66 -6.40
C CYS A 917 -13.24 -9.58 -7.50
N PRO A 918 -13.90 -8.42 -7.30
CA PRO A 918 -13.70 -7.27 -8.19
C PRO A 918 -12.23 -6.85 -8.22
N SER A 919 -11.72 -6.66 -9.43
CA SER A 919 -10.32 -6.32 -9.70
C SER A 919 -10.22 -5.16 -10.68
N LEU A 920 -9.41 -4.15 -10.32
CA LEU A 920 -9.13 -2.98 -11.14
C LEU A 920 -7.63 -2.78 -11.30
N THR A 921 -7.23 -2.41 -12.52
CA THR A 921 -5.94 -1.75 -12.77
C THR A 921 -6.20 -0.25 -12.93
N VAL A 922 -5.62 0.55 -12.06
CA VAL A 922 -5.87 1.99 -11.95
C VAL A 922 -4.63 2.75 -12.41
N GLN A 923 -4.83 3.58 -13.43
CA GLN A 923 -3.83 4.50 -13.96
C GLN A 923 -4.32 5.92 -13.71
N THR A 924 -3.58 6.69 -12.92
CA THR A 924 -4.01 8.03 -12.52
C THR A 924 -3.38 9.15 -13.34
N GLY A 925 -2.64 8.81 -14.40
CA GLY A 925 -2.04 9.76 -15.35
C GLY A 925 -0.97 9.12 -16.21
N ASN A 926 -0.48 9.90 -17.17
CA ASN A 926 0.56 9.54 -18.14
C ASN A 926 1.92 10.09 -17.69
N LEU A 927 2.94 9.24 -17.61
CA LEU A 927 4.30 9.60 -17.17
C LEU A 927 5.09 10.44 -18.19
N LEU A 928 4.64 10.47 -19.44
CA LEU A 928 5.25 11.29 -20.52
C LEU A 928 4.43 12.57 -20.81
N ASP A 929 3.29 12.78 -20.16
CA ASP A 929 2.55 14.04 -20.23
C ASP A 929 3.07 15.03 -19.17
N PRO A 930 3.49 16.26 -19.54
CA PRO A 930 4.08 17.21 -18.59
C PRO A 930 3.16 17.62 -17.44
N SER A 931 1.86 17.75 -17.69
CA SER A 931 0.88 18.15 -16.68
C SER A 931 0.58 17.00 -15.72
N ASP A 932 0.36 15.81 -16.24
CA ASP A 932 0.15 14.60 -15.43
C ASP A 932 1.40 14.27 -14.61
N TYR A 933 2.58 14.28 -15.21
CA TYR A 933 3.83 14.02 -14.50
C TYR A 933 4.06 15.02 -13.36
N SER A 934 3.89 16.33 -13.63
CA SER A 934 3.97 17.36 -12.60
C SER A 934 3.02 17.08 -11.42
N ARG A 935 1.82 16.58 -11.69
CA ARG A 935 0.84 16.20 -10.67
C ARG A 935 1.24 14.92 -9.92
N LEU A 936 1.68 13.88 -10.65
CA LEU A 936 1.98 12.55 -10.10
C LEU A 936 3.21 12.54 -9.20
N VAL A 937 4.24 13.36 -9.49
CA VAL A 937 5.46 13.44 -8.68
C VAL A 937 5.30 14.29 -7.42
N LYS A 938 4.18 14.98 -7.23
CA LYS A 938 3.92 15.76 -6.01
C LYS A 938 3.34 14.86 -4.92
N PRO A 939 4.04 14.65 -3.80
CA PRO A 939 3.57 13.80 -2.71
C PRO A 939 2.17 14.13 -2.22
N VAL A 940 1.83 15.40 -2.11
CA VAL A 940 0.50 15.86 -1.71
C VAL A 940 -0.61 15.31 -2.63
N ASN A 941 -0.35 15.22 -3.93
CA ASN A 941 -1.33 14.71 -4.88
C ASN A 941 -1.46 13.17 -4.81
N ILE A 942 -0.37 12.45 -4.51
CA ILE A 942 -0.41 11.00 -4.25
C ILE A 942 -1.36 10.71 -3.08
N TYR A 943 -1.21 11.42 -1.97
CA TYR A 943 -2.09 11.25 -0.81
C TYR A 943 -3.51 11.74 -1.06
N ARG A 944 -3.67 12.84 -1.79
CA ARG A 944 -5.00 13.33 -2.19
C ARG A 944 -5.73 12.27 -3.04
N THR A 945 -5.04 11.64 -3.99
CA THR A 945 -5.58 10.55 -4.80
C THR A 945 -5.96 9.35 -3.93
N ALA A 946 -5.08 8.92 -3.02
CA ALA A 946 -5.34 7.83 -2.09
C ALA A 946 -6.52 8.12 -1.16
N TYR A 947 -6.64 9.36 -0.68
CA TYR A 947 -7.76 9.79 0.15
C TYR A 947 -9.09 9.71 -0.61
N GLN A 948 -9.16 10.29 -1.83
CA GLN A 948 -10.35 10.29 -2.66
C GLN A 948 -10.75 8.86 -3.08
N MET A 949 -9.75 8.02 -3.40
CA MET A 949 -9.99 6.61 -3.71
C MET A 949 -10.56 5.84 -2.52
N GLY A 950 -10.03 6.09 -1.31
CA GLY A 950 -10.56 5.50 -0.08
C GLY A 950 -12.03 5.88 0.19
N GLN A 951 -12.41 7.14 -0.04
CA GLN A 951 -13.81 7.57 0.06
C GLN A 951 -14.71 6.88 -0.96
N THR A 952 -14.25 6.77 -2.21
CA THR A 952 -15.03 6.10 -3.26
C THR A 952 -15.20 4.60 -2.97
N LEU A 953 -14.17 3.95 -2.43
CA LEU A 953 -14.26 2.55 -1.99
C LEU A 953 -15.27 2.35 -0.86
N GLU A 954 -15.31 3.25 0.11
CA GLU A 954 -16.32 3.24 1.17
C GLU A 954 -17.73 3.36 0.59
N GLU A 955 -17.95 4.32 -0.31
CA GLU A 955 -19.25 4.53 -0.98
C GLU A 955 -19.66 3.30 -1.78
N PHE A 956 -18.73 2.69 -2.51
CA PHE A 956 -18.97 1.47 -3.27
C PHE A 956 -19.38 0.31 -2.37
N VAL A 957 -18.61 0.02 -1.31
CA VAL A 957 -18.91 -1.07 -0.38
C VAL A 957 -20.27 -0.86 0.30
N ARG A 958 -20.58 0.37 0.67
CA ARG A 958 -21.89 0.70 1.25
C ARG A 958 -23.03 0.44 0.25
N SER A 959 -22.91 0.91 -1.00
CA SER A 959 -23.92 0.72 -2.04
C SER A 959 -24.15 -0.76 -2.38
N THR A 960 -23.09 -1.58 -2.40
CA THR A 960 -23.20 -3.02 -2.64
C THR A 960 -23.94 -3.74 -1.51
N ASN A 961 -23.68 -3.37 -0.26
CA ASN A 961 -24.36 -3.93 0.90
C ASN A 961 -25.85 -3.53 0.95
N GLU A 962 -26.17 -2.29 0.58
CA GLU A 962 -27.55 -1.82 0.45
C GLU A 962 -28.30 -2.59 -0.67
N GLN A 963 -27.65 -2.79 -1.82
CA GLN A 963 -28.22 -3.56 -2.93
C GLN A 963 -28.50 -5.00 -2.53
N TYR A 964 -27.55 -5.69 -1.89
CA TYR A 964 -27.74 -7.05 -1.37
C TYR A 964 -28.89 -7.12 -0.37
N THR A 965 -28.94 -6.19 0.60
CA THR A 965 -29.99 -6.14 1.60
C THR A 965 -31.37 -5.98 0.95
N LYS A 966 -31.48 -5.10 -0.05
CA LYS A 966 -32.72 -4.87 -0.78
C LYS A 966 -33.15 -6.13 -1.55
N ALA A 967 -32.24 -6.78 -2.26
CA ALA A 967 -32.50 -8.03 -2.97
C ALA A 967 -32.97 -9.14 -2.00
N SER A 968 -32.34 -9.29 -0.85
CA SER A 968 -32.71 -10.28 0.17
C SER A 968 -34.10 -10.03 0.76
N LEU A 969 -34.49 -8.77 0.97
CA LEU A 969 -35.85 -8.42 1.43
C LEU A 969 -36.94 -8.76 0.38
N ILE A 970 -36.68 -8.49 -0.91
CA ILE A 970 -37.58 -8.88 -2.01
C ILE A 970 -37.80 -10.40 -2.00
N GLN A 971 -36.74 -11.19 -1.85
CA GLN A 971 -36.86 -12.65 -1.79
C GLN A 971 -37.67 -13.14 -0.59
N GLN A 972 -37.53 -12.51 0.59
CA GLN A 972 -38.32 -12.84 1.78
C GLN A 972 -39.83 -12.52 1.57
N GLU A 973 -40.14 -11.42 0.89
CA GLU A 973 -41.53 -11.08 0.56
C GLU A 973 -42.16 -12.07 -0.44
N VAL A 974 -41.40 -12.49 -1.47
CA VAL A 974 -41.86 -13.50 -2.45
C VAL A 974 -42.13 -14.82 -1.74
N ALA A 975 -41.16 -15.32 -0.93
CA ALA A 975 -41.34 -16.56 -0.17
C ALA A 975 -42.51 -16.50 0.83
N SER A 976 -42.77 -15.33 1.43
CA SER A 976 -43.92 -15.15 2.33
C SER A 976 -45.27 -15.13 1.61
N LYS A 977 -45.34 -14.71 0.36
CA LYS A 977 -46.55 -14.75 -0.49
C LYS A 977 -46.83 -16.17 -0.97
N GLU A 978 -45.83 -16.88 -1.44
CA GLU A 978 -45.97 -18.30 -1.90
C GLU A 978 -46.48 -19.20 -0.75
N ASN A 979 -45.92 -19.04 0.50
CA ASN A 979 -46.41 -19.74 1.67
C ASN A 979 -47.87 -19.40 2.02
N LYS A 980 -48.36 -18.18 1.78
CA LYS A 980 -49.74 -17.78 2.01
C LYS A 980 -50.68 -18.37 0.94
N ASP A 981 -50.23 -18.44 -0.30
CA ASP A 981 -51.01 -18.99 -1.39
C ASP A 981 -51.11 -20.53 -1.24
N ASP A 982 -50.06 -21.23 -0.83
CA ASP A 982 -50.11 -22.67 -0.50
C ASP A 982 -51.00 -22.96 0.73
N PHE A 983 -51.04 -22.10 1.76
CA PHE A 983 -51.98 -22.21 2.85
C PHE A 983 -53.43 -21.95 2.42
N SER A 984 -53.65 -21.06 1.45
CA SER A 984 -54.97 -20.77 0.90
C SER A 984 -55.46 -21.90 -0.01
N ALA A 985 -54.58 -22.45 -0.84
CA ALA A 985 -54.91 -23.61 -1.69
C ALA A 985 -55.20 -24.87 -0.87
N ASN A 986 -54.43 -25.18 0.15
CA ASN A 986 -54.71 -26.32 1.06
C ASN A 986 -55.95 -26.11 1.96
N SER A 987 -56.37 -24.86 2.18
CA SER A 987 -57.64 -24.57 2.89
C SER A 987 -58.88 -24.75 2.03
N VAL A 988 -58.78 -24.58 0.71
CA VAL A 988 -59.85 -24.79 -0.28
C VAL A 988 -60.06 -26.28 -0.51
N ILE A 989 -59.04 -27.10 -0.51
CA ILE A 989 -59.13 -28.56 -0.67
C ILE A 989 -59.78 -29.22 0.55
N LYS A 990 -59.69 -28.68 1.75
CA LYS A 990 -60.37 -29.18 2.96
C LYS A 990 -61.82 -28.77 3.12
N LYS A 991 -62.35 -27.86 2.30
CA LYS A 991 -63.77 -27.46 2.28
C LYS A 991 -64.64 -28.17 1.19
N GLY A 992 -64.00 -28.98 0.36
CA GLY A 992 -64.66 -29.71 -0.76
C GLY A 992 -65.03 -31.16 -0.46
N THR A 993 -64.85 -31.68 0.80
CA THR A 993 -65.25 -33.03 1.22
C THR A 993 -65.99 -32.98 2.53
N LEU A 994 -67.23 -32.58 2.46
CA LEU A 994 -68.29 -32.93 3.42
C LEU A 994 -69.59 -33.05 2.63
#